data_25fe0e59638c97fb07b83d72b5f8d8e5
#
_entry.id   25fe0e59638c97fb07b83d72b5f8d8e5
#
_cell.length_a   1.000
_cell.length_b   1.000
_cell.length_c   1.000
_cell.angle_alpha   90.00
_cell.angle_beta   90.00
_cell.angle_gamma   90.00
#
_symmetry.space_group_name_H-M   'P 1'
#
loop_
_entity.id
_entity.type
_entity.pdbx_description
1 polymer ?
#
loop_
_entity_poly.entity_id
_entity_poly.type
_entity_poly.pdbx_seq_one_letter_code
_entity_poly.pdbx_strand_id
1 'polypeptide(L)'
;MNNLLNFKSFLKFLGRNKAYTLIDVFGLSVSLMFVLLIAVYTVQEMSTDKFHTKADRIYLVGNENWMATGAAIPYKIKERYPEVEKVCPVVADNSSNIVVVSGDRKLKANVMFADSTFFDFFDFRLLQGTREQALAAGNYAVVSSSFARKMFGTDDPMGRQLVVGDTISATINGVVEDLLHSSIPEADVIVRWEQVSCFNPSLAPDQLRNAGSTSAFVLVREGSDFPSRAEDMAHWFKEFYWPYQYGTAKEVRILPLSEQYFAKAASYSSLRKGDWRFVIVLMSVGFLILIFAVINYINLTVAQAGFRAKEMATRRLLGSSRGELFMRLMLESTLLTFISLVIGVLLALAVVPFVNDLLQTRVDMNVLGRPVWLLALVSLTVVVGVLSGLLPAIIISSSKPIEVVRGTFRAKTKMVFSKFFIVFQNVITITMIAASITMVCQIVHMINAPVGYKTKNLLAMRSVDERQLSAFVGELKGLSCVDRVGKTQGLPLFGSNNWTSTYQGQNISFQQFVMDKDCYDMLGLEILRDNHLTTEGWFLNEQAMREMNLSEDATSFMLDRHERPIAIAGIVRDFYCFGNVTTGMNPVMFRFLKDNEDPWMILIETQGDPFAAKEAIGKVYEKVTGLEFEAFFMDESLQNSFDSQIRLAKIVIVFSIIAILISLLGLLAMSTYFIQQRLQEVSVRKVFGSSNRQILVKLVFTFLNYVLIAFVIAIPIIMYFMKDWLSDYSYRIGLSPLIFIAAGLFCLVISFVSVFFQSYRAATSNPVDSFRHRL
;
A
#
# COMPACT_ATOMS: atom_id res chain seq x y z
N MET A 1 -18.60 33.97 -33.92
CA MET A 1 -18.03 33.41 -32.70
C MET A 1 -18.52 34.07 -31.41
N ASN A 2 -19.00 35.30 -31.39
CA ASN A 2 -19.38 36.04 -30.18
C ASN A 2 -20.69 35.59 -29.46
N ASN A 3 -21.48 34.68 -30.01
CA ASN A 3 -22.76 34.24 -29.44
C ASN A 3 -22.75 32.82 -28.78
N LEU A 4 -21.66 32.08 -28.89
CA LEU A 4 -21.58 30.72 -28.39
C LEU A 4 -21.46 30.63 -26.84
N LEU A 5 -20.74 31.56 -26.24
CA LEU A 5 -20.57 31.64 -24.78
C LEU A 5 -21.18 32.95 -24.24
N ASN A 6 -22.47 32.96 -23.98
CA ASN A 6 -23.04 34.00 -23.13
C ASN A 6 -22.86 33.62 -21.67
N PHE A 7 -21.68 33.95 -21.10
CA PHE A 7 -21.25 33.63 -19.73
C PHE A 7 -22.29 34.11 -18.70
N LYS A 8 -22.94 35.25 -18.93
CA LYS A 8 -24.06 35.73 -18.07
C LYS A 8 -25.23 34.74 -18.03
N SER A 9 -25.57 34.14 -19.20
CA SER A 9 -26.65 33.15 -19.29
C SER A 9 -26.31 31.85 -18.56
N PHE A 10 -25.03 31.42 -18.65
CA PHE A 10 -24.52 30.26 -17.92
C PHE A 10 -24.56 30.48 -16.40
N LEU A 11 -24.04 31.60 -15.89
CA LEU A 11 -24.11 31.97 -14.47
C LEU A 11 -25.53 32.10 -13.94
N LYS A 12 -26.42 32.67 -14.73
CA LYS A 12 -27.84 32.80 -14.38
C LYS A 12 -28.53 31.44 -14.31
N PHE A 13 -28.16 30.50 -15.16
CA PHE A 13 -28.63 29.11 -15.12
C PHE A 13 -28.15 28.40 -13.82
N LEU A 14 -26.86 28.47 -13.50
CA LEU A 14 -26.30 27.92 -12.27
C LEU A 14 -27.01 28.49 -11.03
N GLY A 15 -27.23 29.80 -10.98
CA GLY A 15 -27.90 30.48 -9.90
C GLY A 15 -29.38 30.13 -9.75
N ARG A 16 -30.06 29.75 -10.84
CA ARG A 16 -31.50 29.39 -10.81
C ARG A 16 -31.76 27.97 -10.32
N ASN A 17 -30.78 27.06 -10.52
CA ASN A 17 -30.85 25.63 -10.16
C ASN A 17 -29.80 25.25 -9.10
N LYS A 18 -29.64 26.09 -8.07
CA LYS A 18 -28.53 25.99 -7.09
C LYS A 18 -28.30 24.58 -6.53
N ALA A 19 -29.40 23.88 -6.11
CA ALA A 19 -29.25 22.55 -5.51
C ALA A 19 -28.67 21.52 -6.47
N TYR A 20 -29.14 21.46 -7.70
CA TYR A 20 -28.63 20.50 -8.69
C TYR A 20 -27.19 20.84 -9.13
N THR A 21 -26.91 22.14 -9.35
CA THR A 21 -25.57 22.61 -9.68
C THR A 21 -24.58 22.28 -8.58
N LEU A 22 -24.97 22.46 -7.31
CA LEU A 22 -24.12 22.16 -6.17
C LEU A 22 -23.84 20.65 -6.06
N ILE A 23 -24.84 19.81 -6.30
CA ILE A 23 -24.68 18.35 -6.34
C ILE A 23 -23.73 17.93 -7.48
N ASP A 24 -23.90 18.52 -8.71
CA ASP A 24 -23.05 18.24 -9.85
C ASP A 24 -21.60 18.64 -9.59
N VAL A 25 -21.38 19.88 -9.15
CA VAL A 25 -20.05 20.41 -8.89
C VAL A 25 -19.39 19.65 -7.74
N PHE A 26 -20.09 19.40 -6.64
CA PHE A 26 -19.56 18.66 -5.50
C PHE A 26 -19.18 17.22 -5.89
N GLY A 27 -20.12 16.48 -6.51
CA GLY A 27 -19.88 15.10 -6.90
C GLY A 27 -18.71 14.96 -7.89
N LEU A 28 -18.64 15.87 -8.88
CA LEU A 28 -17.55 15.87 -9.86
C LEU A 28 -16.22 16.31 -9.22
N SER A 29 -16.23 17.33 -8.34
CA SER A 29 -15.01 17.80 -7.66
C SER A 29 -14.39 16.75 -6.76
N VAL A 30 -15.20 16.05 -5.95
CA VAL A 30 -14.74 14.98 -5.08
C VAL A 30 -14.19 13.83 -5.92
N SER A 31 -14.87 13.45 -6.99
CA SER A 31 -14.39 12.38 -7.87
C SER A 31 -13.07 12.74 -8.56
N LEU A 32 -12.96 13.97 -9.09
CA LEU A 32 -11.72 14.44 -9.74
C LEU A 32 -10.57 14.58 -8.74
N MET A 33 -10.84 14.98 -7.48
CA MET A 33 -9.86 14.99 -6.39
C MET A 33 -9.22 13.60 -6.23
N PHE A 34 -10.03 12.54 -6.10
CA PHE A 34 -9.52 11.18 -5.93
C PHE A 34 -8.78 10.67 -7.18
N VAL A 35 -9.33 10.94 -8.37
CA VAL A 35 -8.66 10.59 -9.63
C VAL A 35 -7.28 11.24 -9.73
N LEU A 36 -7.16 12.51 -9.32
CA LEU A 36 -5.87 13.22 -9.31
C LEU A 36 -4.90 12.63 -8.31
N LEU A 37 -5.33 12.39 -7.07
CA LEU A 37 -4.47 11.80 -6.03
C LEU A 37 -3.97 10.42 -6.45
N ILE A 38 -4.85 9.58 -6.99
CA ILE A 38 -4.48 8.25 -7.50
C ILE A 38 -3.53 8.38 -8.70
N ALA A 39 -3.79 9.31 -9.63
CA ALA A 39 -2.94 9.50 -10.80
C ALA A 39 -1.54 9.98 -10.42
N VAL A 40 -1.43 10.95 -9.50
CA VAL A 40 -0.13 11.44 -9.01
C VAL A 40 0.63 10.32 -8.30
N TYR A 41 -0.02 9.63 -7.36
CA TYR A 41 0.58 8.49 -6.68
C TYR A 41 1.03 7.39 -7.64
N THR A 42 0.16 6.97 -8.55
CA THR A 42 0.47 5.90 -9.52
C THR A 42 1.65 6.27 -10.42
N VAL A 43 1.67 7.50 -10.95
CA VAL A 43 2.79 7.95 -11.80
C VAL A 43 4.07 8.04 -10.98
N GLN A 44 3.99 8.48 -9.73
CA GLN A 44 5.12 8.54 -8.81
C GLN A 44 5.69 7.14 -8.55
N GLU A 45 4.86 6.14 -8.21
CA GLU A 45 5.26 4.76 -8.05
C GLU A 45 5.87 4.16 -9.32
N MET A 46 5.22 4.38 -10.47
CA MET A 46 5.70 3.87 -11.77
C MET A 46 6.95 4.58 -12.29
N SER A 47 7.30 5.72 -11.72
CA SER A 47 8.50 6.48 -12.06
C SER A 47 9.66 6.28 -11.10
N THR A 48 9.52 5.40 -10.10
CA THR A 48 10.57 5.03 -9.15
C THR A 48 11.83 4.61 -9.92
N ASP A 49 12.98 5.13 -9.50
CA ASP A 49 14.31 4.95 -10.11
C ASP A 49 14.50 5.48 -11.55
N LYS A 50 13.43 5.93 -12.24
CA LYS A 50 13.54 6.43 -13.62
C LYS A 50 14.19 7.82 -13.74
N PHE A 51 14.41 8.50 -12.62
CA PHE A 51 15.12 9.78 -12.61
C PHE A 51 16.65 9.62 -12.70
N HIS A 52 17.18 8.40 -12.46
CA HIS A 52 18.58 8.10 -12.65
C HIS A 52 18.91 8.02 -14.14
N THR A 53 19.83 8.85 -14.61
CA THR A 53 20.20 8.93 -16.04
C THR A 53 20.77 7.63 -16.61
N LYS A 54 21.32 6.78 -15.74
CA LYS A 54 21.93 5.50 -16.09
C LYS A 54 21.06 4.30 -15.69
N ALA A 55 19.79 4.49 -15.33
CA ALA A 55 18.92 3.42 -14.79
C ALA A 55 18.87 2.17 -15.69
N ASP A 56 18.86 2.33 -17.02
CA ASP A 56 18.82 1.23 -17.99
C ASP A 56 20.16 0.51 -18.17
N ARG A 57 21.25 1.08 -17.63
CA ARG A 57 22.61 0.52 -17.68
C ARG A 57 23.06 -0.04 -16.33
N ILE A 58 22.31 0.22 -15.27
CA ILE A 58 22.55 -0.28 -13.92
C ILE A 58 21.75 -1.56 -13.75
N TYR A 59 22.43 -2.64 -13.41
CA TYR A 59 21.83 -3.93 -13.13
C TYR A 59 22.09 -4.35 -11.69
N LEU A 60 21.09 -4.98 -11.07
CA LEU A 60 21.22 -5.68 -9.80
C LEU A 60 21.40 -7.17 -10.08
N VAL A 61 22.40 -7.77 -9.48
CA VAL A 61 22.71 -9.21 -9.62
C VAL A 61 22.30 -9.94 -8.36
N GLY A 62 21.61 -11.06 -8.53
CA GLY A 62 21.16 -11.95 -7.46
C GLY A 62 20.85 -13.34 -7.97
N ASN A 63 19.96 -14.04 -7.30
CA ASN A 63 19.47 -15.35 -7.68
C ASN A 63 17.96 -15.48 -7.43
N GLU A 64 17.39 -16.65 -7.66
CA GLU A 64 15.96 -16.91 -7.47
C GLU A 64 15.49 -16.76 -6.02
N ASN A 65 16.38 -16.87 -5.04
CA ASN A 65 16.07 -16.75 -3.62
C ASN A 65 16.33 -15.34 -3.08
N TRP A 66 17.46 -14.73 -3.49
CA TRP A 66 17.91 -13.44 -2.98
C TRP A 66 18.34 -12.51 -4.13
N MET A 67 17.80 -11.29 -4.18
CA MET A 67 18.37 -10.22 -5.01
C MET A 67 19.53 -9.55 -4.27
N ALA A 68 20.50 -10.37 -3.89
CA ALA A 68 21.70 -9.98 -3.19
C ALA A 68 22.80 -11.04 -3.43
N THR A 69 24.02 -10.73 -3.07
CA THR A 69 25.20 -11.60 -3.26
C THR A 69 26.11 -11.57 -2.03
N GLY A 70 27.17 -12.36 -2.06
CA GLY A 70 28.32 -12.21 -1.16
C GLY A 70 29.13 -10.95 -1.49
N ALA A 71 29.79 -10.41 -0.49
CA ALA A 71 30.49 -9.13 -0.55
C ALA A 71 31.55 -9.04 -1.67
N ALA A 72 32.28 -10.12 -1.95
CA ALA A 72 33.32 -10.15 -2.98
C ALA A 72 32.76 -10.28 -4.42
N ILE A 73 31.50 -10.69 -4.59
CA ILE A 73 30.94 -11.01 -5.91
C ILE A 73 30.93 -9.83 -6.89
N PRO A 74 30.50 -8.59 -6.50
CA PRO A 74 30.54 -7.46 -7.42
C PRO A 74 31.90 -7.23 -8.06
N TYR A 75 32.96 -7.31 -7.26
CA TYR A 75 34.34 -7.10 -7.75
C TYR A 75 34.77 -8.23 -8.68
N LYS A 76 34.46 -9.50 -8.37
CA LYS A 76 34.73 -10.63 -9.23
C LYS A 76 33.99 -10.55 -10.57
N ILE A 77 32.78 -10.06 -10.59
CA ILE A 77 32.01 -9.80 -11.82
C ILE A 77 32.73 -8.76 -12.67
N LYS A 78 33.21 -7.67 -12.07
CA LYS A 78 33.96 -6.63 -12.78
C LYS A 78 35.26 -7.16 -13.40
N GLU A 79 35.96 -8.05 -12.70
CA GLU A 79 37.21 -8.67 -13.21
C GLU A 79 36.96 -9.60 -14.40
N ARG A 80 35.85 -10.35 -14.40
CA ARG A 80 35.55 -11.33 -15.45
C ARG A 80 34.90 -10.75 -16.70
N TYR A 81 33.99 -9.79 -16.52
CA TYR A 81 33.15 -9.27 -17.61
C TYR A 81 33.61 -7.87 -18.07
N PRO A 82 34.29 -7.77 -19.25
CA PRO A 82 34.84 -6.48 -19.73
C PRO A 82 33.80 -5.44 -20.05
N GLU A 83 32.54 -5.83 -20.24
CA GLU A 83 31.39 -4.93 -20.41
C GLU A 83 31.03 -4.17 -19.14
N VAL A 84 31.49 -4.60 -17.97
CA VAL A 84 31.27 -3.94 -16.69
C VAL A 84 32.24 -2.78 -16.50
N GLU A 85 31.71 -1.58 -16.44
CA GLU A 85 32.50 -0.36 -16.21
C GLU A 85 32.84 -0.19 -14.73
N LYS A 86 31.81 -0.26 -13.87
CA LYS A 86 31.91 -0.04 -12.44
C LYS A 86 30.98 -0.98 -11.66
N VAL A 87 31.28 -1.19 -10.39
CA VAL A 87 30.42 -1.90 -9.46
C VAL A 87 30.19 -1.03 -8.23
N CYS A 88 29.03 -1.20 -7.60
CA CYS A 88 28.66 -0.51 -6.39
C CYS A 88 27.95 -1.49 -5.44
N PRO A 89 28.68 -2.19 -4.56
CA PRO A 89 28.09 -2.92 -3.47
C PRO A 89 27.41 -1.95 -2.48
N VAL A 90 26.22 -2.33 -2.03
CA VAL A 90 25.45 -1.57 -1.04
C VAL A 90 24.91 -2.53 0.01
N VAL A 91 25.07 -2.19 1.28
CA VAL A 91 24.39 -2.81 2.42
C VAL A 91 23.65 -1.72 3.18
N ALA A 92 22.35 -1.86 3.33
CA ALA A 92 21.54 -0.95 4.11
C ALA A 92 21.05 -1.64 5.39
N ASP A 93 21.30 -1.02 6.53
CA ASP A 93 20.66 -1.40 7.79
C ASP A 93 19.39 -0.56 7.99
N ASN A 94 18.25 -1.16 7.64
CA ASN A 94 16.93 -0.53 7.76
C ASN A 94 16.35 -0.64 9.18
N SER A 95 17.17 -1.06 10.16
CA SER A 95 16.68 -1.31 11.51
C SER A 95 16.57 -0.03 12.36
N SER A 96 17.05 1.13 11.87
CA SER A 96 17.14 2.42 12.59
C SER A 96 17.83 2.33 13.94
N ASN A 97 18.76 1.37 14.12
CA ASN A 97 19.29 1.03 15.44
C ASN A 97 20.79 1.29 15.60
N ILE A 98 21.47 1.73 14.55
CA ILE A 98 22.86 2.11 14.70
C ILE A 98 22.92 3.47 15.36
N VAL A 99 23.59 3.54 16.50
CA VAL A 99 23.78 4.79 17.24
C VAL A 99 24.82 5.64 16.53
N VAL A 100 24.48 6.88 16.24
CA VAL A 100 25.39 7.86 15.66
C VAL A 100 25.60 8.99 16.66
N VAL A 101 26.86 9.28 16.96
CA VAL A 101 27.27 10.28 17.93
C VAL A 101 28.03 11.41 17.24
N SER A 102 27.72 12.65 17.59
CA SER A 102 28.51 13.84 17.20
C SER A 102 28.55 14.83 18.35
N GLY A 103 29.74 15.02 18.94
CA GLY A 103 29.88 15.78 20.19
C GLY A 103 29.06 15.16 21.32
N ASP A 104 28.18 15.95 21.93
CA ASP A 104 27.31 15.49 23.03
C ASP A 104 25.97 14.90 22.55
N ARG A 105 25.70 14.92 21.25
CA ARG A 105 24.42 14.40 20.69
C ARG A 105 24.54 12.95 20.24
N LYS A 106 23.54 12.16 20.60
CA LYS A 106 23.41 10.76 20.20
C LYS A 106 22.05 10.56 19.55
N LEU A 107 22.01 9.97 18.36
CA LEU A 107 20.79 9.63 17.66
C LEU A 107 20.89 8.21 17.10
N LYS A 108 19.78 7.50 17.03
CA LYS A 108 19.65 6.30 16.25
C LYS A 108 19.42 6.67 14.78
N ALA A 109 20.04 5.95 13.86
CA ALA A 109 20.02 6.23 12.44
C ALA A 109 19.97 4.97 11.58
N ASN A 110 19.37 5.12 10.41
CA ASN A 110 19.50 4.17 9.30
C ASN A 110 20.87 4.41 8.63
N VAL A 111 21.74 3.43 8.73
CA VAL A 111 23.09 3.53 8.16
C VAL A 111 23.18 2.68 6.91
N MET A 112 23.67 3.26 5.82
CA MET A 112 23.95 2.60 4.58
C MET A 112 25.47 2.53 4.36
N PHE A 113 25.98 1.36 3.99
CA PHE A 113 27.35 1.15 3.58
C PHE A 113 27.39 1.07 2.06
N ALA A 114 28.09 2.00 1.42
CA ALA A 114 28.15 2.08 -0.03
C ALA A 114 29.58 2.33 -0.55
N ASP A 115 29.86 1.80 -1.72
CA ASP A 115 31.15 2.03 -2.40
C ASP A 115 31.31 3.51 -2.78
N SER A 116 32.57 3.93 -3.00
CA SER A 116 32.91 5.29 -3.45
C SER A 116 32.21 5.67 -4.77
N THR A 117 31.82 4.70 -5.57
CA THR A 117 31.13 4.88 -6.84
C THR A 117 29.64 5.16 -6.72
N PHE A 118 29.08 5.20 -5.50
CA PHE A 118 27.63 5.34 -5.26
C PHE A 118 27.00 6.51 -6.02
N PHE A 119 27.61 7.68 -5.94
CA PHE A 119 27.12 8.87 -6.66
C PHE A 119 27.44 8.88 -8.16
N ASP A 120 28.28 7.94 -8.66
CA ASP A 120 28.44 7.68 -10.09
C ASP A 120 27.29 6.86 -10.68
N PHE A 121 26.68 5.98 -9.84
CA PHE A 121 25.54 5.15 -10.19
C PHE A 121 24.24 5.92 -10.10
N PHE A 122 24.03 6.63 -8.96
CA PHE A 122 22.74 7.17 -8.57
C PHE A 122 22.75 8.70 -8.59
N ASP A 123 21.77 9.29 -9.26
CA ASP A 123 21.65 10.75 -9.46
C ASP A 123 20.94 11.46 -8.29
N PHE A 124 21.17 10.99 -7.04
CA PHE A 124 20.70 11.73 -5.86
C PHE A 124 21.39 13.10 -5.78
N ARG A 125 20.58 14.11 -5.42
CA ARG A 125 21.05 15.49 -5.37
C ARG A 125 21.84 15.76 -4.09
N LEU A 126 23.12 16.06 -4.25
CA LEU A 126 23.92 16.60 -3.15
C LEU A 126 23.58 18.09 -2.95
N LEU A 127 23.23 18.44 -1.71
CA LEU A 127 22.98 19.82 -1.30
C LEU A 127 24.28 20.53 -0.93
N GLN A 128 25.24 19.77 -0.38
CA GLN A 128 26.60 20.21 -0.07
C GLN A 128 27.59 19.09 -0.42
N GLY A 129 28.80 19.46 -0.84
CA GLY A 129 29.81 18.53 -1.34
C GLY A 129 29.71 18.27 -2.84
N THR A 130 30.65 17.50 -3.38
CA THR A 130 30.67 17.08 -4.80
C THR A 130 30.61 15.58 -4.91
N ARG A 131 30.09 15.06 -6.05
CA ARG A 131 29.90 13.61 -6.28
C ARG A 131 31.22 12.84 -6.16
N GLU A 132 32.31 13.42 -6.68
CA GLU A 132 33.63 12.79 -6.69
C GLU A 132 34.26 12.74 -5.30
N GLN A 133 33.95 13.69 -4.43
CA GLN A 133 34.58 13.85 -3.13
C GLN A 133 33.78 13.26 -1.98
N ALA A 134 32.46 13.17 -2.12
CA ALA A 134 31.53 12.85 -1.03
C ALA A 134 31.92 11.56 -0.28
N LEU A 135 32.30 10.51 -1.00
CA LEU A 135 32.75 9.22 -0.45
C LEU A 135 34.17 8.85 -0.93
N ALA A 136 35.04 9.81 -1.23
CA ALA A 136 36.38 9.52 -1.80
C ALA A 136 37.32 8.83 -0.80
N ALA A 137 37.31 9.23 0.47
CA ALA A 137 38.15 8.62 1.51
C ALA A 137 37.37 7.64 2.38
N GLY A 138 38.04 6.60 2.88
CA GLY A 138 37.43 5.55 3.70
C GLY A 138 36.79 6.03 5.00
N ASN A 139 37.18 7.18 5.48
CA ASN A 139 36.62 7.84 6.67
C ASN A 139 35.64 8.99 6.35
N TYR A 140 35.13 9.07 5.12
CA TYR A 140 34.11 10.06 4.78
C TYR A 140 32.70 9.48 4.92
N ALA A 141 31.78 10.34 5.33
CA ALA A 141 30.37 10.05 5.41
C ALA A 141 29.55 11.13 4.69
N VAL A 142 28.39 10.73 4.19
CA VAL A 142 27.35 11.61 3.68
C VAL A 142 26.12 11.48 4.57
N VAL A 143 25.50 12.60 4.92
CA VAL A 143 24.28 12.60 5.74
C VAL A 143 23.07 13.09 4.94
N SER A 144 21.89 12.57 5.26
CA SER A 144 20.66 13.08 4.67
C SER A 144 20.29 14.46 5.21
N SER A 145 19.52 15.20 4.43
CA SER A 145 19.11 16.57 4.81
C SER A 145 18.25 16.60 6.07
N SER A 146 17.41 15.58 6.27
CA SER A 146 16.58 15.43 7.46
C SER A 146 17.40 15.06 8.69
N PHE A 147 18.35 14.14 8.57
CA PHE A 147 19.25 13.77 9.65
C PHE A 147 20.17 14.92 10.05
N ALA A 148 20.73 15.65 9.07
CA ALA A 148 21.55 16.82 9.33
C ALA A 148 20.81 17.86 10.17
N ARG A 149 19.55 18.15 9.84
CA ARG A 149 18.69 19.05 10.63
C ARG A 149 18.40 18.51 12.04
N LYS A 150 18.13 17.20 12.17
CA LYS A 150 17.84 16.55 13.45
C LYS A 150 19.08 16.56 14.36
N MET A 151 20.27 16.31 13.80
CA MET A 151 21.53 16.22 14.54
C MET A 151 22.14 17.58 14.85
N PHE A 152 22.14 18.50 13.89
CA PHE A 152 22.88 19.76 13.98
C PHE A 152 21.99 21.02 14.05
N GLY A 153 20.67 20.87 13.77
CA GLY A 153 19.74 22.00 13.72
C GLY A 153 20.04 22.91 12.53
N THR A 154 20.46 24.15 12.80
CA THR A 154 20.81 25.14 11.77
C THR A 154 22.32 25.23 11.52
N ASP A 155 23.13 24.50 12.29
CA ASP A 155 24.58 24.52 12.15
C ASP A 155 25.04 23.76 10.91
N ASP A 156 26.16 24.17 10.33
CA ASP A 156 26.75 23.47 9.18
C ASP A 156 27.28 22.09 9.60
N PRO A 157 26.82 21.01 8.97
CA PRO A 157 27.28 19.67 9.25
C PRO A 157 28.63 19.32 8.61
N MET A 158 29.08 20.09 7.59
CA MET A 158 30.30 19.77 6.83
C MET A 158 31.55 19.77 7.70
N GLY A 159 32.40 18.78 7.54
CA GLY A 159 33.65 18.61 8.29
C GLY A 159 33.51 18.16 9.74
N ARG A 160 32.26 18.00 10.25
CA ARG A 160 32.04 17.48 11.61
C ARG A 160 32.30 15.98 11.67
N GLN A 161 32.72 15.51 12.82
CA GLN A 161 33.02 14.11 13.11
C GLN A 161 31.73 13.41 13.55
N LEU A 162 31.51 12.19 13.01
CA LEU A 162 30.52 11.23 13.44
C LEU A 162 31.21 9.98 13.96
N VAL A 163 30.69 9.42 15.04
CA VAL A 163 31.03 8.07 15.48
C VAL A 163 29.79 7.20 15.23
N VAL A 164 29.91 6.21 14.37
CA VAL A 164 28.83 5.34 13.96
C VAL A 164 29.02 3.96 14.62
N GLY A 165 28.09 3.57 15.49
CA GLY A 165 28.11 2.29 16.20
C GLY A 165 29.34 2.07 17.09
N ASP A 166 29.82 3.11 17.74
CA ASP A 166 31.00 3.12 18.63
C ASP A 166 32.33 2.67 18.00
N THR A 167 32.32 2.26 16.73
CA THR A 167 33.50 1.68 16.05
C THR A 167 34.00 2.48 14.86
N ILE A 168 33.12 3.15 14.12
CA ILE A 168 33.47 3.88 12.90
C ILE A 168 33.54 5.36 13.21
N SER A 169 34.72 5.96 13.04
CA SER A 169 34.88 7.41 13.04
C SER A 169 34.89 7.92 11.61
N ALA A 170 33.91 8.78 11.28
CA ALA A 170 33.76 9.34 9.94
C ALA A 170 33.62 10.86 9.98
N THR A 171 34.10 11.52 8.93
CA THR A 171 33.95 12.98 8.75
C THR A 171 32.85 13.23 7.71
N ILE A 172 31.90 14.11 8.02
CA ILE A 172 30.86 14.50 7.07
C ILE A 172 31.49 15.30 5.92
N ASN A 173 31.40 14.74 4.72
CA ASN A 173 31.93 15.32 3.48
C ASN A 173 30.86 15.57 2.42
N GLY A 174 29.58 15.40 2.76
CA GLY A 174 28.46 15.70 1.90
C GLY A 174 27.14 15.70 2.65
N VAL A 175 26.20 16.48 2.13
CA VAL A 175 24.79 16.44 2.54
C VAL A 175 23.96 16.11 1.30
N VAL A 176 23.21 15.03 1.37
CA VAL A 176 22.33 14.58 0.27
C VAL A 176 20.88 14.92 0.60
N GLU A 177 20.08 15.20 -0.42
CA GLU A 177 18.63 15.23 -0.29
C GLU A 177 18.11 13.85 0.14
N ASP A 178 17.04 13.79 0.92
CA ASP A 178 16.48 12.51 1.40
C ASP A 178 16.24 11.58 0.21
N LEU A 179 16.62 10.30 0.33
CA LEU A 179 16.59 9.29 -0.75
C LEU A 179 15.15 8.84 -1.02
N LEU A 180 14.34 9.73 -1.57
CA LEU A 180 12.92 9.47 -1.87
C LEU A 180 12.74 8.94 -3.29
N HIS A 181 11.61 8.26 -3.55
CA HIS A 181 11.19 7.78 -4.87
C HIS A 181 12.20 6.84 -5.57
N SER A 182 12.95 6.08 -4.76
CA SER A 182 13.92 5.10 -5.24
C SER A 182 13.70 3.73 -4.60
N SER A 183 14.13 2.66 -5.27
CA SER A 183 14.25 1.32 -4.68
C SER A 183 15.39 1.24 -3.67
N ILE A 184 16.35 2.15 -3.75
CA ILE A 184 17.39 2.30 -2.72
C ILE A 184 16.73 2.71 -1.41
N PRO A 185 17.00 2.01 -0.29
CA PRO A 185 16.44 2.37 1.01
C PRO A 185 16.82 3.78 1.45
N GLU A 186 15.94 4.44 2.19
CA GLU A 186 16.28 5.72 2.82
C GLU A 186 17.39 5.48 3.85
N ALA A 187 18.40 6.33 3.81
CA ALA A 187 19.52 6.31 4.75
C ALA A 187 19.71 7.69 5.38
N ASP A 188 19.91 7.71 6.70
CA ASP A 188 20.26 8.89 7.45
C ASP A 188 21.74 9.23 7.29
N VAL A 189 22.58 8.18 7.28
CA VAL A 189 24.04 8.28 7.14
C VAL A 189 24.52 7.23 6.13
N ILE A 190 25.29 7.67 5.15
CA ILE A 190 25.97 6.80 4.19
C ILE A 190 27.47 6.84 4.52
N VAL A 191 28.02 5.67 4.82
CA VAL A 191 29.46 5.49 5.09
C VAL A 191 30.09 4.58 4.06
N ARG A 192 31.41 4.60 4.00
CA ARG A 192 32.15 3.78 3.06
C ARG A 192 31.92 2.30 3.29
N TRP A 193 31.80 1.58 2.18
CA TRP A 193 31.57 0.14 2.10
C TRP A 193 32.55 -0.69 2.94
N GLU A 194 33.84 -0.34 2.94
CA GLU A 194 34.90 -1.08 3.64
C GLU A 194 34.68 -1.10 5.15
N GLN A 195 33.94 -0.12 5.70
CA GLN A 195 33.65 -0.02 7.12
C GLN A 195 32.61 -1.03 7.60
N VAL A 196 31.87 -1.68 6.69
CA VAL A 196 30.86 -2.68 7.07
C VAL A 196 31.45 -3.84 7.86
N SER A 197 32.70 -4.19 7.62
CA SER A 197 33.43 -5.26 8.32
C SER A 197 33.60 -5.00 9.82
N CYS A 198 33.53 -3.75 10.27
CA CYS A 198 33.56 -3.39 11.68
C CYS A 198 32.28 -3.85 12.42
N PHE A 199 31.15 -3.94 11.71
CA PHE A 199 29.89 -4.45 12.26
C PHE A 199 29.70 -5.95 12.03
N ASN A 200 30.07 -6.40 10.82
CA ASN A 200 29.91 -7.78 10.44
C ASN A 200 31.10 -8.24 9.56
N PRO A 201 32.06 -8.95 10.16
CA PRO A 201 33.23 -9.45 9.42
C PRO A 201 32.89 -10.35 8.22
N SER A 202 31.71 -10.98 8.21
CA SER A 202 31.26 -11.80 7.06
C SER A 202 30.90 -10.97 5.82
N LEU A 203 30.80 -9.66 5.95
CA LEU A 203 30.52 -8.69 4.89
C LEU A 203 31.77 -7.93 4.43
N ALA A 204 32.97 -8.31 4.92
CA ALA A 204 34.21 -7.74 4.43
C ALA A 204 34.32 -7.92 2.90
N PRO A 205 34.95 -6.99 2.17
CA PRO A 205 34.95 -6.95 0.70
C PRO A 205 35.50 -8.21 0.01
N ASP A 206 36.28 -9.01 0.70
CA ASP A 206 36.87 -10.28 0.21
C ASP A 206 36.03 -11.52 0.55
N GLN A 207 34.95 -11.38 1.32
CA GLN A 207 34.18 -12.50 1.84
C GLN A 207 33.08 -12.97 0.88
N LEU A 208 32.91 -14.31 0.85
CA LEU A 208 31.85 -15.00 0.09
C LEU A 208 30.79 -15.67 0.99
N ARG A 209 30.97 -15.60 2.33
CA ARG A 209 30.17 -16.38 3.28
C ARG A 209 28.71 -15.92 3.37
N ASN A 210 28.48 -14.61 3.42
CA ASN A 210 27.15 -14.04 3.52
C ASN A 210 26.58 -13.77 2.12
N ALA A 211 25.78 -14.69 1.58
CA ALA A 211 25.28 -14.63 0.21
C ALA A 211 24.04 -13.75 0.01
N GLY A 212 23.40 -13.30 1.09
CA GLY A 212 22.09 -12.65 1.01
C GLY A 212 22.04 -11.19 1.46
N SER A 213 23.18 -10.56 1.76
CA SER A 213 23.18 -9.24 2.42
C SER A 213 23.67 -8.08 1.56
N THR A 214 24.44 -8.34 0.49
CA THR A 214 25.00 -7.28 -0.34
C THR A 214 24.20 -7.10 -1.62
N SER A 215 23.62 -5.93 -1.80
CA SER A 215 23.03 -5.52 -3.09
C SER A 215 24.16 -5.21 -4.08
N ALA A 216 24.34 -6.05 -5.08
CA ALA A 216 25.41 -5.99 -6.07
C ALA A 216 24.96 -5.19 -7.29
N PHE A 217 25.18 -3.88 -7.29
CA PHE A 217 24.90 -3.04 -8.47
C PHE A 217 26.10 -3.06 -9.43
N VAL A 218 25.78 -3.18 -10.71
CA VAL A 218 26.75 -3.29 -11.82
C VAL A 218 26.36 -2.26 -12.88
N LEU A 219 27.28 -1.36 -13.23
CA LEU A 219 27.13 -0.44 -14.35
C LEU A 219 27.81 -1.00 -15.59
N VAL A 220 27.05 -1.19 -16.67
CA VAL A 220 27.58 -1.76 -17.92
C VAL A 220 27.72 -0.69 -19.01
N ARG A 221 28.55 -0.99 -20.00
CA ARG A 221 28.75 -0.17 -21.19
C ARG A 221 27.47 -0.08 -21.99
N GLU A 222 27.30 1.06 -22.64
CA GLU A 222 26.12 1.30 -23.49
C GLU A 222 26.05 0.28 -24.63
N GLY A 223 24.84 -0.24 -24.87
CA GLY A 223 24.59 -1.28 -25.88
C GLY A 223 24.98 -2.70 -25.50
N SER A 224 25.42 -2.97 -24.25
CA SER A 224 25.74 -4.33 -23.80
C SER A 224 24.46 -5.07 -23.40
N ASP A 225 24.34 -6.34 -23.83
CA ASP A 225 23.31 -7.28 -23.38
C ASP A 225 23.83 -8.09 -22.17
N PHE A 226 23.89 -7.44 -21.01
CA PHE A 226 24.39 -8.07 -19.79
C PHE A 226 23.47 -9.16 -19.22
N PRO A 227 22.12 -9.06 -19.32
CA PRO A 227 21.22 -10.13 -18.89
C PRO A 227 21.51 -11.49 -19.57
N SER A 228 21.97 -11.51 -20.80
CA SER A 228 22.35 -12.76 -21.51
C SER A 228 23.49 -13.52 -20.86
N ARG A 229 24.27 -12.88 -19.96
CA ARG A 229 25.37 -13.51 -19.21
C ARG A 229 24.89 -14.33 -18.01
N ALA A 230 23.60 -14.34 -17.69
CA ALA A 230 23.09 -15.00 -16.49
C ALA A 230 23.44 -16.50 -16.44
N GLU A 231 23.32 -17.21 -17.55
CA GLU A 231 23.61 -18.63 -17.62
C GLU A 231 25.13 -18.92 -17.49
N ASP A 232 25.99 -18.18 -18.22
CA ASP A 232 27.46 -18.27 -18.09
C ASP A 232 27.88 -17.95 -16.64
N MET A 233 27.28 -16.92 -16.05
CA MET A 233 27.57 -16.52 -14.66
C MET A 233 27.17 -17.61 -13.66
N ALA A 234 26.03 -18.27 -13.87
CA ALA A 234 25.59 -19.37 -13.02
C ALA A 234 26.54 -20.57 -13.09
N HIS A 235 27.04 -20.90 -14.29
CA HIS A 235 28.08 -21.93 -14.45
C HIS A 235 29.39 -21.54 -13.76
N TRP A 236 29.85 -20.33 -13.95
CA TRP A 236 31.05 -19.82 -13.32
C TRP A 236 30.95 -19.78 -11.78
N PHE A 237 29.81 -19.39 -11.21
CA PHE A 237 29.62 -19.36 -9.77
C PHE A 237 29.72 -20.77 -9.13
N LYS A 238 29.38 -21.83 -9.85
CA LYS A 238 29.55 -23.22 -9.35
C LYS A 238 31.02 -23.59 -9.04
N GLU A 239 31.99 -22.88 -9.63
CA GLU A 239 33.42 -23.16 -9.39
C GLU A 239 33.86 -22.72 -7.99
N PHE A 240 33.29 -21.63 -7.43
CA PHE A 240 33.85 -21.05 -6.21
C PHE A 240 32.79 -20.50 -5.24
N TYR A 241 31.52 -20.29 -5.67
CA TYR A 241 30.52 -19.63 -4.87
C TYR A 241 29.54 -20.63 -4.26
N TRP A 242 29.57 -20.75 -2.93
CA TRP A 242 28.89 -21.81 -2.20
C TRP A 242 27.38 -21.97 -2.48
N PRO A 243 26.54 -20.92 -2.71
CA PRO A 243 25.12 -21.15 -2.99
C PRO A 243 24.89 -22.00 -4.26
N TYR A 244 25.75 -21.81 -5.26
CA TYR A 244 25.69 -22.56 -6.53
C TYR A 244 26.40 -23.91 -6.44
N GLN A 245 27.49 -23.98 -5.69
CA GLN A 245 28.18 -25.26 -5.43
C GLN A 245 27.27 -26.24 -4.70
N TYR A 246 26.43 -25.70 -3.78
CA TYR A 246 25.57 -26.50 -2.90
C TYR A 246 24.15 -26.65 -3.44
N GLY A 247 23.84 -26.07 -4.61
CA GLY A 247 22.55 -26.15 -5.23
C GLY A 247 21.45 -25.37 -4.49
N THR A 248 21.84 -24.51 -3.53
CA THR A 248 20.92 -23.57 -2.87
C THR A 248 20.40 -22.55 -3.86
N ALA A 249 21.26 -22.08 -4.77
CA ALA A 249 20.90 -21.28 -5.92
C ALA A 249 21.24 -22.03 -7.21
N LYS A 250 20.38 -21.94 -8.21
CA LYS A 250 20.55 -22.61 -9.51
C LYS A 250 20.67 -21.60 -10.65
N GLU A 251 19.98 -20.48 -10.53
CA GLU A 251 19.89 -19.44 -11.55
C GLU A 251 20.49 -18.13 -11.05
N VAL A 252 21.19 -17.43 -11.94
CA VAL A 252 21.55 -16.02 -11.71
C VAL A 252 20.45 -15.16 -12.27
N ARG A 253 20.02 -14.17 -11.51
CA ARG A 253 19.06 -13.16 -11.95
C ARG A 253 19.75 -11.81 -12.05
N ILE A 254 19.64 -11.21 -13.23
CA ILE A 254 20.19 -9.89 -13.55
C ILE A 254 19.01 -9.00 -13.94
N LEU A 255 18.74 -8.01 -13.12
CA LEU A 255 17.61 -7.10 -13.30
C LEU A 255 18.07 -5.66 -13.51
N PRO A 256 17.56 -4.96 -14.53
CA PRO A 256 17.81 -3.52 -14.66
C PRO A 256 17.17 -2.75 -13.49
N LEU A 257 17.82 -1.68 -13.07
CA LEU A 257 17.34 -0.84 -11.96
C LEU A 257 15.92 -0.31 -12.23
N SER A 258 15.62 0.03 -13.49
CA SER A 258 14.29 0.51 -13.91
C SER A 258 13.14 -0.49 -13.73
N GLU A 259 13.44 -1.79 -13.60
CA GLU A 259 12.46 -2.86 -13.41
C GLU A 259 12.44 -3.42 -11.98
N GLN A 260 13.49 -3.14 -11.20
CA GLN A 260 13.72 -3.74 -9.88
C GLN A 260 12.56 -3.48 -8.91
N TYR A 261 11.98 -2.28 -8.93
CA TYR A 261 10.97 -1.86 -7.95
C TYR A 261 9.73 -2.77 -7.91
N PHE A 262 9.25 -3.23 -9.09
CA PHE A 262 8.08 -4.11 -9.21
C PHE A 262 8.43 -5.58 -9.49
N ALA A 263 9.71 -5.92 -9.53
CA ALA A 263 10.13 -7.27 -9.89
C ALA A 263 9.77 -8.30 -8.81
N LYS A 264 9.23 -9.44 -9.24
CA LYS A 264 9.02 -10.64 -8.41
C LYS A 264 10.19 -11.62 -8.52
N ALA A 265 11.40 -11.10 -8.65
CA ALA A 265 12.53 -11.90 -9.06
C ALA A 265 13.06 -12.85 -7.99
N ALA A 266 12.90 -12.51 -6.71
CA ALA A 266 13.40 -13.31 -5.60
C ALA A 266 12.51 -13.14 -4.36
N SER A 267 12.62 -14.10 -3.44
CA SER A 267 11.87 -14.08 -2.18
C SER A 267 12.31 -12.95 -1.25
N TYR A 268 13.60 -12.60 -1.26
CA TYR A 268 14.18 -11.58 -0.40
C TYR A 268 14.98 -10.53 -1.21
N SER A 269 14.87 -9.28 -0.79
CA SER A 269 15.71 -8.16 -1.23
C SER A 269 15.74 -7.11 -0.13
N SER A 270 16.91 -6.51 0.11
CA SER A 270 17.07 -5.37 1.02
C SER A 270 16.55 -4.05 0.42
N LEU A 271 16.29 -4.03 -0.89
CA LEU A 271 15.78 -2.86 -1.59
C LEU A 271 14.27 -2.71 -1.37
N ARG A 272 13.79 -1.47 -1.45
CA ARG A 272 12.35 -1.17 -1.41
C ARG A 272 11.67 -1.77 -2.64
N LYS A 273 10.50 -2.35 -2.42
CA LYS A 273 9.68 -2.94 -3.48
C LYS A 273 8.29 -2.31 -3.50
N GLY A 274 7.80 -2.05 -4.70
CA GLY A 274 6.41 -1.68 -4.94
C GLY A 274 5.54 -2.91 -5.12
N ASP A 275 4.25 -2.75 -4.83
CA ASP A 275 3.25 -3.78 -5.12
C ASP A 275 2.48 -3.39 -6.39
N TRP A 276 2.80 -4.09 -7.50
CA TRP A 276 2.11 -3.88 -8.78
C TRP A 276 0.61 -4.16 -8.71
N ARG A 277 0.19 -5.17 -7.91
CA ARG A 277 -1.25 -5.46 -7.73
C ARG A 277 -1.95 -4.31 -7.02
N PHE A 278 -1.31 -3.72 -6.02
CA PHE A 278 -1.82 -2.55 -5.32
C PHE A 278 -2.02 -1.35 -6.26
N VAL A 279 -1.04 -1.08 -7.12
CA VAL A 279 -1.14 -0.01 -8.13
C VAL A 279 -2.28 -0.26 -9.11
N ILE A 280 -2.44 -1.51 -9.62
CA ILE A 280 -3.55 -1.87 -10.51
C ILE A 280 -4.91 -1.69 -9.81
N VAL A 281 -5.03 -2.09 -8.56
CA VAL A 281 -6.28 -1.92 -7.78
C VAL A 281 -6.61 -0.44 -7.66
N LEU A 282 -5.64 0.40 -7.29
CA LEU A 282 -5.84 1.86 -7.20
C LEU A 282 -6.24 2.48 -8.53
N MET A 283 -5.55 2.14 -9.62
CA MET A 283 -5.91 2.61 -10.97
C MET A 283 -7.32 2.21 -11.36
N SER A 284 -7.69 0.94 -11.09
CA SER A 284 -9.03 0.43 -11.38
C SER A 284 -10.10 1.18 -10.62
N VAL A 285 -9.86 1.43 -9.33
CA VAL A 285 -10.76 2.20 -8.47
C VAL A 285 -10.87 3.65 -8.94
N GLY A 286 -9.75 4.31 -9.26
CA GLY A 286 -9.75 5.66 -9.81
C GLY A 286 -10.55 5.77 -11.11
N PHE A 287 -10.40 4.80 -12.00
CA PHE A 287 -11.17 4.69 -13.23
C PHE A 287 -12.67 4.51 -12.97
N LEU A 288 -13.04 3.65 -12.02
CA LEU A 288 -14.44 3.43 -11.62
C LEU A 288 -15.08 4.70 -11.02
N ILE A 289 -14.34 5.45 -10.19
CA ILE A 289 -14.80 6.72 -9.62
C ILE A 289 -15.03 7.75 -10.74
N LEU A 290 -14.15 7.80 -11.75
CA LEU A 290 -14.31 8.68 -12.90
C LEU A 290 -15.57 8.32 -13.68
N ILE A 291 -15.81 7.03 -13.94
CA ILE A 291 -17.04 6.55 -14.60
C ILE A 291 -18.27 6.95 -13.77
N PHE A 292 -18.23 6.80 -12.44
CA PHE A 292 -19.33 7.21 -11.56
C PHE A 292 -19.60 8.71 -11.66
N ALA A 293 -18.57 9.53 -11.68
CA ALA A 293 -18.72 10.97 -11.84
C ALA A 293 -19.40 11.35 -13.14
N VAL A 294 -18.93 10.74 -14.25
CA VAL A 294 -19.52 10.96 -15.59
C VAL A 294 -20.99 10.50 -15.63
N ILE A 295 -21.28 9.31 -15.15
CA ILE A 295 -22.63 8.75 -15.10
C ILE A 295 -23.56 9.62 -14.23
N ASN A 296 -23.07 10.05 -13.07
CA ASN A 296 -23.84 10.92 -12.17
C ASN A 296 -24.18 12.25 -12.85
N TYR A 297 -23.20 12.88 -13.50
CA TYR A 297 -23.43 14.11 -14.27
C TYR A 297 -24.44 13.91 -15.39
N ILE A 298 -24.32 12.83 -16.19
CA ILE A 298 -25.26 12.49 -17.25
C ILE A 298 -26.68 12.33 -16.68
N ASN A 299 -26.82 11.58 -15.59
CA ASN A 299 -28.11 11.34 -14.96
C ASN A 299 -28.77 12.64 -14.48
N LEU A 300 -28.00 13.51 -13.80
CA LEU A 300 -28.49 14.81 -13.33
C LEU A 300 -28.86 15.74 -14.47
N THR A 301 -28.05 15.83 -15.51
CA THR A 301 -28.29 16.70 -16.67
C THR A 301 -29.47 16.20 -17.51
N VAL A 302 -29.62 14.88 -17.68
CA VAL A 302 -30.81 14.29 -18.33
C VAL A 302 -32.07 14.50 -17.47
N ALA A 303 -31.95 14.44 -16.15
CA ALA A 303 -33.06 14.79 -15.25
C ALA A 303 -33.54 16.23 -15.43
N GLN A 304 -32.62 17.15 -15.76
CA GLN A 304 -32.97 18.56 -16.02
C GLN A 304 -33.33 18.84 -17.49
N ALA A 305 -33.25 17.83 -18.37
CA ALA A 305 -33.45 18.02 -19.81
C ALA A 305 -34.81 18.68 -20.16
N GLY A 306 -35.86 18.39 -19.41
CA GLY A 306 -37.18 19.01 -19.62
C GLY A 306 -37.23 20.53 -19.42
N PHE A 307 -36.48 21.03 -18.43
CA PHE A 307 -36.36 22.50 -18.20
C PHE A 307 -35.47 23.14 -19.24
N ARG A 308 -34.32 22.48 -19.57
CA ARG A 308 -33.38 22.95 -20.58
C ARG A 308 -33.99 22.92 -21.98
N ALA A 309 -34.78 21.90 -22.32
CA ALA A 309 -35.44 21.78 -23.60
C ALA A 309 -36.35 23.00 -23.92
N LYS A 310 -37.05 23.57 -22.91
CA LYS A 310 -37.86 24.78 -23.11
C LYS A 310 -36.99 25.98 -23.53
N GLU A 311 -35.85 26.22 -22.90
CA GLU A 311 -34.92 27.29 -23.25
C GLU A 311 -34.33 27.04 -24.68
N MET A 312 -33.92 25.80 -24.95
CA MET A 312 -33.35 25.46 -26.24
C MET A 312 -34.38 25.53 -27.38
N ALA A 313 -35.64 25.15 -27.13
CA ALA A 313 -36.73 25.28 -28.07
C ALA A 313 -37.00 26.75 -28.42
N THR A 314 -37.02 27.64 -27.43
CA THR A 314 -37.18 29.11 -27.66
C THR A 314 -36.04 29.66 -28.54
N ARG A 315 -34.79 29.28 -28.24
CA ARG A 315 -33.61 29.67 -29.06
C ARG A 315 -33.71 29.17 -30.50
N ARG A 316 -34.21 27.93 -30.64
CA ARG A 316 -34.37 27.34 -32.00
C ARG A 316 -35.47 28.02 -32.80
N LEU A 317 -36.54 28.45 -32.12
CA LEU A 317 -37.58 29.27 -32.75
C LEU A 317 -37.07 30.66 -33.17
N LEU A 318 -36.03 31.15 -32.45
CA LEU A 318 -35.35 32.42 -32.77
C LEU A 318 -34.20 32.25 -33.77
N GLY A 319 -34.03 31.05 -34.40
CA GLY A 319 -33.13 30.82 -35.52
C GLY A 319 -31.81 30.10 -35.20
N SER A 320 -31.59 29.67 -33.95
CA SER A 320 -30.37 28.89 -33.63
C SER A 320 -30.40 27.52 -34.30
N SER A 321 -29.27 27.11 -34.88
CA SER A 321 -29.10 25.79 -35.50
C SER A 321 -28.94 24.67 -34.41
N ARG A 322 -29.21 23.41 -34.83
CA ARG A 322 -29.00 22.25 -33.94
C ARG A 322 -27.55 22.11 -33.50
N GLY A 323 -26.60 22.36 -34.44
CA GLY A 323 -25.16 22.27 -34.15
C GLY A 323 -24.70 23.33 -33.14
N GLU A 324 -25.21 24.56 -33.22
CA GLU A 324 -24.90 25.63 -32.27
C GLU A 324 -25.40 25.27 -30.86
N LEU A 325 -26.60 24.73 -30.73
CA LEU A 325 -27.13 24.29 -29.45
C LEU A 325 -26.36 23.13 -28.87
N PHE A 326 -25.97 22.16 -29.71
CA PHE A 326 -25.13 21.04 -29.31
C PHE A 326 -23.76 21.53 -28.79
N MET A 327 -23.06 22.35 -29.56
CA MET A 327 -21.76 22.90 -29.20
C MET A 327 -21.81 23.73 -27.92
N ARG A 328 -22.88 24.51 -27.75
CA ARG A 328 -23.11 25.29 -26.54
C ARG A 328 -23.22 24.37 -25.27
N LEU A 329 -24.02 23.30 -25.36
CA LEU A 329 -24.19 22.36 -24.25
C LEU A 329 -22.86 21.64 -23.93
N MET A 330 -22.06 21.31 -24.94
CA MET A 330 -20.73 20.77 -24.78
C MET A 330 -19.78 21.72 -24.03
N LEU A 331 -19.77 22.99 -24.45
CA LEU A 331 -18.96 24.04 -23.82
C LEU A 331 -19.39 24.29 -22.37
N GLU A 332 -20.71 24.30 -22.08
CA GLU A 332 -21.22 24.42 -20.72
C GLU A 332 -20.78 23.26 -19.83
N SER A 333 -20.83 22.02 -20.34
CA SER A 333 -20.36 20.82 -19.63
C SER A 333 -18.86 20.87 -19.35
N THR A 334 -18.06 21.24 -20.35
CA THR A 334 -16.60 21.34 -20.20
C THR A 334 -16.21 22.44 -19.21
N LEU A 335 -16.90 23.59 -19.22
CA LEU A 335 -16.65 24.68 -18.29
C LEU A 335 -17.01 24.27 -16.83
N LEU A 336 -18.12 23.55 -16.64
CA LEU A 336 -18.52 23.04 -15.33
C LEU A 336 -17.51 22.00 -14.82
N THR A 337 -17.00 21.13 -15.71
CA THR A 337 -15.93 20.18 -15.39
C THR A 337 -14.64 20.91 -15.01
N PHE A 338 -14.28 22.00 -15.70
CA PHE A 338 -13.11 22.82 -15.36
C PHE A 338 -13.26 23.43 -13.94
N ILE A 339 -14.40 24.03 -13.63
CA ILE A 339 -14.68 24.57 -12.27
C ILE A 339 -14.54 23.46 -11.24
N SER A 340 -15.12 22.30 -11.52
CA SER A 340 -15.04 21.13 -10.62
C SER A 340 -13.61 20.61 -10.47
N LEU A 341 -12.80 20.65 -11.52
CA LEU A 341 -11.37 20.27 -11.46
C LEU A 341 -10.57 21.23 -10.56
N VAL A 342 -10.79 22.55 -10.72
CA VAL A 342 -10.10 23.55 -9.87
C VAL A 342 -10.45 23.31 -8.39
N ILE A 343 -11.72 23.10 -8.08
CA ILE A 343 -12.13 22.76 -6.70
C ILE A 343 -11.53 21.42 -6.29
N GLY A 344 -11.51 20.42 -7.16
CA GLY A 344 -10.92 19.10 -6.92
C GLY A 344 -9.42 19.17 -6.61
N VAL A 345 -8.66 20.02 -7.31
CA VAL A 345 -7.23 20.27 -7.00
C VAL A 345 -7.07 20.89 -5.61
N LEU A 346 -7.88 21.89 -5.27
CA LEU A 346 -7.83 22.54 -3.94
C LEU A 346 -8.16 21.54 -2.82
N LEU A 347 -9.17 20.71 -3.03
CA LEU A 347 -9.52 19.63 -2.10
C LEU A 347 -8.41 18.59 -2.00
N ALA A 348 -7.78 18.22 -3.12
CA ALA A 348 -6.65 17.29 -3.13
C ALA A 348 -5.51 17.80 -2.27
N LEU A 349 -5.10 19.08 -2.44
CA LEU A 349 -4.07 19.70 -1.62
C LEU A 349 -4.41 19.68 -0.12
N ALA A 350 -5.68 19.88 0.24
CA ALA A 350 -6.11 19.84 1.64
C ALA A 350 -6.08 18.42 2.25
N VAL A 351 -6.31 17.38 1.43
CA VAL A 351 -6.43 15.98 1.88
C VAL A 351 -5.08 15.22 1.80
N VAL A 352 -4.06 15.77 1.10
CA VAL A 352 -2.74 15.12 0.96
C VAL A 352 -2.14 14.61 2.28
N PRO A 353 -2.15 15.35 3.42
CA PRO A 353 -1.58 14.82 4.65
C PRO A 353 -2.25 13.52 5.11
N PHE A 354 -3.57 13.43 5.01
CA PHE A 354 -4.32 12.22 5.33
C PHE A 354 -4.00 11.08 4.35
N VAL A 355 -3.85 11.39 3.05
CA VAL A 355 -3.50 10.41 2.02
C VAL A 355 -2.09 9.89 2.24
N ASN A 356 -1.14 10.74 2.61
CA ASN A 356 0.23 10.34 2.94
C ASN A 356 0.28 9.38 4.12
N ASP A 357 -0.49 9.66 5.17
CA ASP A 357 -0.62 8.75 6.32
C ASP A 357 -1.27 7.42 5.92
N LEU A 358 -2.37 7.47 5.14
CA LEU A 358 -3.08 6.28 4.66
C LEU A 358 -2.22 5.38 3.76
N LEU A 359 -1.46 5.98 2.83
CA LEU A 359 -0.60 5.27 1.87
C LEU A 359 0.81 5.01 2.41
N GLN A 360 1.17 5.61 3.54
CA GLN A 360 2.52 5.60 4.11
C GLN A 360 3.58 6.01 3.08
N THR A 361 3.30 7.09 2.35
CA THR A 361 4.14 7.64 1.29
C THR A 361 4.09 9.16 1.31
N ARG A 362 4.95 9.80 0.54
CA ARG A 362 4.92 11.26 0.35
C ARG A 362 4.48 11.57 -1.08
N VAL A 363 3.19 11.89 -1.24
CA VAL A 363 2.63 12.30 -2.54
C VAL A 363 3.07 13.73 -2.85
N ASP A 364 3.86 13.90 -3.90
CA ASP A 364 4.35 15.21 -4.34
C ASP A 364 3.35 15.88 -5.29
N MET A 365 2.51 16.75 -4.74
CA MET A 365 1.54 17.52 -5.55
C MET A 365 2.18 18.66 -6.35
N ASN A 366 3.45 19.02 -6.12
CA ASN A 366 4.12 20.07 -6.89
C ASN A 366 4.31 19.67 -8.35
N VAL A 367 4.28 18.37 -8.65
CA VAL A 367 4.34 17.85 -10.02
C VAL A 367 3.21 18.40 -10.91
N LEU A 368 2.06 18.77 -10.33
CA LEU A 368 0.93 19.35 -11.09
C LEU A 368 1.29 20.68 -11.78
N GLY A 369 2.30 21.39 -11.29
CA GLY A 369 2.82 22.61 -11.90
C GLY A 369 3.71 22.37 -13.14
N ARG A 370 4.12 21.11 -13.39
CA ARG A 370 4.96 20.80 -14.56
C ARG A 370 4.13 20.84 -15.87
N PRO A 371 4.73 21.26 -17.01
CA PRO A 371 3.98 21.41 -18.28
C PRO A 371 3.21 20.15 -18.72
N VAL A 372 3.80 18.97 -18.52
CA VAL A 372 3.17 17.68 -18.87
C VAL A 372 1.89 17.46 -18.07
N TRP A 373 1.91 17.74 -16.77
CA TRP A 373 0.76 17.60 -15.89
C TRP A 373 -0.32 18.65 -16.18
N LEU A 374 0.07 19.90 -16.50
CA LEU A 374 -0.90 20.91 -16.94
C LEU A 374 -1.62 20.48 -18.22
N LEU A 375 -0.89 19.90 -19.18
CA LEU A 375 -1.48 19.34 -20.39
C LEU A 375 -2.43 18.17 -20.06
N ALA A 376 -2.05 17.28 -19.14
CA ALA A 376 -2.88 16.17 -18.66
C ALA A 376 -4.17 16.67 -18.00
N LEU A 377 -4.11 17.71 -17.17
CA LEU A 377 -5.28 18.32 -16.54
C LEU A 377 -6.23 18.95 -17.55
N VAL A 378 -5.71 19.65 -18.55
CA VAL A 378 -6.51 20.20 -19.66
C VAL A 378 -7.16 19.08 -20.46
N SER A 379 -6.39 18.04 -20.80
CA SER A 379 -6.90 16.86 -21.51
C SER A 379 -8.00 16.15 -20.72
N LEU A 380 -7.79 15.93 -19.41
CA LEU A 380 -8.77 15.32 -18.50
C LEU A 380 -10.06 16.16 -18.47
N THR A 381 -9.96 17.49 -18.38
CA THR A 381 -11.10 18.40 -18.40
C THR A 381 -11.91 18.26 -19.69
N VAL A 382 -11.22 18.24 -20.84
CA VAL A 382 -11.88 18.10 -22.14
C VAL A 382 -12.53 16.73 -22.28
N VAL A 383 -11.81 15.66 -21.96
CA VAL A 383 -12.33 14.28 -22.08
C VAL A 383 -13.55 14.08 -21.18
N VAL A 384 -13.45 14.44 -19.91
CA VAL A 384 -14.56 14.30 -18.94
C VAL A 384 -15.73 15.21 -19.32
N GLY A 385 -15.46 16.47 -19.70
CA GLY A 385 -16.48 17.41 -20.14
C GLY A 385 -17.21 16.96 -21.40
N VAL A 386 -16.50 16.37 -22.35
CA VAL A 386 -17.09 15.79 -23.58
C VAL A 386 -17.91 14.55 -23.24
N LEU A 387 -17.34 13.58 -22.54
CA LEU A 387 -18.04 12.34 -22.19
C LEU A 387 -19.31 12.60 -21.40
N SER A 388 -19.25 13.47 -20.41
CA SER A 388 -20.38 13.79 -19.55
C SER A 388 -21.45 14.64 -20.29
N GLY A 389 -21.04 15.54 -21.19
CA GLY A 389 -21.94 16.42 -21.94
C GLY A 389 -22.56 15.78 -23.18
N LEU A 390 -21.92 14.77 -23.79
CA LEU A 390 -22.30 14.22 -25.09
C LEU A 390 -23.74 13.72 -25.15
N LEU A 391 -24.11 12.80 -24.27
CA LEU A 391 -25.45 12.19 -24.25
C LEU A 391 -26.56 13.21 -23.97
N PRO A 392 -26.44 14.08 -22.93
CA PRO A 392 -27.40 15.16 -22.72
C PRO A 392 -27.51 16.14 -23.89
N ALA A 393 -26.38 16.53 -24.51
CA ALA A 393 -26.36 17.43 -25.64
C ALA A 393 -27.09 16.84 -26.84
N ILE A 394 -26.90 15.57 -27.16
CA ILE A 394 -27.63 14.88 -28.24
C ILE A 394 -29.13 14.88 -27.94
N ILE A 395 -29.54 14.50 -26.74
CA ILE A 395 -30.97 14.39 -26.36
C ILE A 395 -31.65 15.76 -26.46
N ILE A 396 -31.03 16.82 -25.88
CA ILE A 396 -31.64 18.13 -25.77
C ILE A 396 -31.63 18.83 -27.14
N SER A 397 -30.53 18.81 -27.93
CA SER A 397 -30.40 19.48 -29.21
C SER A 397 -31.28 18.85 -30.32
N SER A 398 -31.59 17.54 -30.20
CA SER A 398 -32.44 16.84 -31.18
C SER A 398 -33.95 17.04 -30.94
N SER A 399 -34.36 17.66 -29.83
CA SER A 399 -35.77 17.89 -29.51
C SER A 399 -36.44 18.82 -30.54
N LYS A 400 -37.68 18.48 -30.97
CA LYS A 400 -38.48 19.32 -31.82
C LYS A 400 -39.15 20.42 -31.00
N PRO A 401 -39.03 21.73 -31.37
CA PRO A 401 -39.61 22.85 -30.61
C PRO A 401 -41.09 22.67 -30.34
N ILE A 402 -41.86 22.19 -31.31
CA ILE A 402 -43.31 21.98 -31.20
C ILE A 402 -43.66 20.93 -30.14
N GLU A 403 -42.86 19.85 -29.99
CA GLU A 403 -43.05 18.78 -29.00
C GLU A 403 -42.75 19.30 -27.60
N VAL A 404 -41.77 20.19 -27.48
CA VAL A 404 -41.40 20.83 -26.20
C VAL A 404 -42.49 21.81 -25.74
N VAL A 405 -43.02 22.63 -26.65
CA VAL A 405 -44.11 23.59 -26.35
C VAL A 405 -45.42 22.86 -26.00
N ARG A 406 -45.74 21.77 -26.71
CA ARG A 406 -46.91 20.93 -26.43
C ARG A 406 -46.73 20.04 -25.18
N GLY A 407 -45.56 20.01 -24.58
CA GLY A 407 -45.28 19.18 -23.40
C GLY A 407 -45.15 17.69 -23.65
N THR A 408 -45.18 17.23 -24.91
CA THR A 408 -45.10 15.82 -25.30
C THR A 408 -43.63 15.28 -25.28
N PHE A 409 -42.67 16.18 -25.28
CA PHE A 409 -41.22 15.81 -25.20
C PHE A 409 -40.88 14.99 -23.95
N ARG A 410 -41.50 15.35 -22.80
CA ARG A 410 -41.26 14.61 -21.54
C ARG A 410 -41.74 13.15 -21.56
N ALA A 411 -42.75 12.84 -22.35
CA ALA A 411 -43.32 11.49 -22.45
C ALA A 411 -42.50 10.57 -23.38
N LYS A 412 -41.78 11.13 -24.35
CA LYS A 412 -41.03 10.36 -25.36
C LYS A 412 -39.61 9.99 -24.97
N THR A 413 -39.00 10.65 -23.98
CA THR A 413 -37.65 10.34 -23.51
C THR A 413 -37.69 9.02 -22.73
N LYS A 414 -37.46 7.90 -23.41
CA LYS A 414 -37.36 6.59 -22.76
C LYS A 414 -36.15 6.59 -21.83
N MET A 415 -36.38 6.44 -20.53
CA MET A 415 -35.36 6.42 -19.47
C MET A 415 -34.45 5.16 -19.51
N VAL A 416 -34.23 4.55 -20.67
CA VAL A 416 -33.50 3.28 -20.78
C VAL A 416 -32.05 3.45 -20.29
N PHE A 417 -31.39 4.51 -20.71
CA PHE A 417 -30.00 4.79 -20.30
C PHE A 417 -29.88 5.05 -18.79
N SER A 418 -30.80 5.85 -18.23
CA SER A 418 -30.76 6.16 -16.81
C SER A 418 -31.02 4.92 -15.94
N LYS A 419 -31.91 4.02 -16.36
CA LYS A 419 -32.15 2.74 -15.68
C LYS A 419 -30.92 1.86 -15.72
N PHE A 420 -30.28 1.74 -16.89
CA PHE A 420 -29.03 1.00 -17.06
C PHE A 420 -27.94 1.57 -16.14
N PHE A 421 -27.75 2.89 -16.12
CA PHE A 421 -26.74 3.52 -15.28
C PHE A 421 -27.00 3.34 -13.78
N ILE A 422 -28.27 3.38 -13.34
CA ILE A 422 -28.63 3.10 -11.94
C ILE A 422 -28.26 1.66 -11.58
N VAL A 423 -28.61 0.67 -12.42
CA VAL A 423 -28.24 -0.74 -12.17
C VAL A 423 -26.72 -0.90 -12.15
N PHE A 424 -26.03 -0.39 -13.15
CA PHE A 424 -24.58 -0.48 -13.29
C PHE A 424 -23.85 0.12 -12.06
N GLN A 425 -24.27 1.33 -11.64
CA GLN A 425 -23.71 2.00 -10.48
C GLN A 425 -23.92 1.20 -9.19
N ASN A 426 -25.14 0.66 -8.99
CA ASN A 426 -25.42 -0.18 -7.82
C ASN A 426 -24.66 -1.50 -7.85
N VAL A 427 -24.44 -2.14 -9.03
CA VAL A 427 -23.59 -3.33 -9.14
C VAL A 427 -22.21 -3.07 -8.58
N ILE A 428 -21.55 -1.99 -9.01
CA ILE A 428 -20.22 -1.65 -8.53
C ILE A 428 -20.23 -1.29 -7.05
N THR A 429 -21.22 -0.51 -6.59
CA THR A 429 -21.34 -0.13 -5.18
C THR A 429 -21.50 -1.37 -4.29
N ILE A 430 -22.36 -2.32 -4.64
CA ILE A 430 -22.55 -3.57 -3.90
C ILE A 430 -21.27 -4.42 -3.92
N THR A 431 -20.60 -4.49 -5.08
CA THR A 431 -19.33 -5.20 -5.23
C THR A 431 -18.25 -4.62 -4.29
N MET A 432 -18.12 -3.31 -4.23
CA MET A 432 -17.14 -2.66 -3.37
C MET A 432 -17.45 -2.84 -1.88
N ILE A 433 -18.73 -2.76 -1.49
CA ILE A 433 -19.14 -2.99 -0.10
C ILE A 433 -18.83 -4.43 0.31
N ALA A 434 -19.19 -5.40 -0.52
CA ALA A 434 -18.94 -6.82 -0.22
C ALA A 434 -17.44 -7.13 -0.20
N ALA A 435 -16.64 -6.55 -1.10
CA ALA A 435 -15.19 -6.65 -1.07
C ALA A 435 -14.61 -6.08 0.24
N SER A 436 -15.05 -4.88 0.65
CA SER A 436 -14.62 -4.27 1.92
C SER A 436 -14.95 -5.17 3.13
N ILE A 437 -16.15 -5.71 3.20
CA ILE A 437 -16.55 -6.62 4.28
C ILE A 437 -15.68 -7.88 4.27
N THR A 438 -15.46 -8.49 3.09
CA THR A 438 -14.63 -9.68 2.94
C THR A 438 -13.20 -9.43 3.39
N MET A 439 -12.61 -8.30 2.98
CA MET A 439 -11.25 -7.92 3.37
C MET A 439 -11.12 -7.71 4.87
N VAL A 440 -12.07 -7.00 5.48
CA VAL A 440 -12.07 -6.81 6.95
C VAL A 440 -12.20 -8.15 7.67
N CYS A 441 -13.12 -9.02 7.25
CA CYS A 441 -13.29 -10.34 7.85
C CYS A 441 -12.01 -11.19 7.71
N GLN A 442 -11.34 -11.16 6.56
CA GLN A 442 -10.07 -11.87 6.34
C GLN A 442 -8.96 -11.36 7.24
N ILE A 443 -8.80 -10.05 7.36
CA ILE A 443 -7.77 -9.44 8.22
C ILE A 443 -8.02 -9.78 9.68
N VAL A 444 -9.25 -9.65 10.15
CA VAL A 444 -9.62 -10.03 11.52
C VAL A 444 -9.36 -11.53 11.77
N HIS A 445 -9.64 -12.37 10.76
CA HIS A 445 -9.37 -13.80 10.82
C HIS A 445 -7.86 -14.10 10.95
N MET A 446 -7.02 -13.40 10.19
CA MET A 446 -5.56 -13.54 10.25
C MET A 446 -4.96 -13.04 11.57
N ILE A 447 -5.40 -11.87 12.05
CA ILE A 447 -4.92 -11.31 13.33
C ILE A 447 -5.25 -12.23 14.50
N ASN A 448 -6.39 -12.91 14.44
CA ASN A 448 -6.83 -13.86 15.49
C ASN A 448 -6.39 -15.31 15.20
N ALA A 449 -5.52 -15.53 14.22
CA ALA A 449 -5.00 -16.86 13.94
C ALA A 449 -4.21 -17.41 15.14
N PRO A 450 -4.30 -18.71 15.42
CA PRO A 450 -3.49 -19.35 16.45
C PRO A 450 -2.04 -19.43 15.96
N VAL A 451 -1.24 -18.41 16.31
CA VAL A 451 0.18 -18.32 15.85
C VAL A 451 1.12 -19.32 16.52
N GLY A 452 0.65 -20.02 17.57
CA GLY A 452 1.42 -21.04 18.29
C GLY A 452 2.28 -20.50 19.44
N TYR A 453 2.16 -19.21 19.76
CA TYR A 453 2.83 -18.57 20.90
C TYR A 453 1.98 -17.43 21.46
N LYS A 454 2.31 -17.00 22.69
CA LYS A 454 1.66 -15.86 23.35
C LYS A 454 2.23 -14.54 22.81
N THR A 455 1.35 -13.55 22.65
CA THR A 455 1.74 -12.21 22.20
C THR A 455 1.32 -11.10 23.16
N LYS A 456 0.31 -11.35 24.00
CA LYS A 456 -0.27 -10.33 24.88
C LYS A 456 0.65 -10.02 26.06
N ASN A 457 0.75 -8.73 26.41
CA ASN A 457 1.56 -8.21 27.50
C ASN A 457 3.06 -8.52 27.38
N LEU A 458 3.54 -8.87 26.21
CA LEU A 458 4.94 -9.13 25.92
C LEU A 458 5.54 -7.95 25.16
N LEU A 459 6.49 -7.26 25.80
CA LEU A 459 7.24 -6.15 25.23
C LEU A 459 8.60 -6.67 24.74
N ALA A 460 8.87 -6.53 23.44
CA ALA A 460 10.13 -6.91 22.82
C ALA A 460 10.97 -5.67 22.55
N MET A 461 12.26 -5.73 22.85
CA MET A 461 13.22 -4.70 22.54
C MET A 461 14.56 -5.30 22.11
N ARG A 462 15.40 -4.55 21.41
CA ARG A 462 16.77 -4.96 21.17
C ARG A 462 17.57 -4.99 22.46
N SER A 463 18.53 -5.91 22.55
CA SER A 463 19.45 -5.97 23.70
C SER A 463 20.25 -4.68 23.80
N VAL A 464 20.66 -4.35 25.00
CA VAL A 464 21.63 -3.30 25.29
C VAL A 464 23.05 -3.85 25.15
N ASP A 465 24.06 -2.97 25.19
CA ASP A 465 25.47 -3.37 25.21
C ASP A 465 25.73 -4.42 26.31
N GLU A 466 26.58 -5.41 26.03
CA GLU A 466 26.92 -6.52 26.93
C GLU A 466 27.30 -6.02 28.35
N ARG A 467 28.07 -4.93 28.41
CA ARG A 467 28.54 -4.31 29.69
C ARG A 467 27.40 -3.74 30.52
N GLN A 468 26.31 -3.33 29.88
CA GLN A 468 25.15 -2.73 30.53
C GLN A 468 24.03 -3.75 30.79
N LEU A 469 24.06 -4.90 30.14
CA LEU A 469 22.97 -5.87 30.12
C LEU A 469 22.58 -6.36 31.52
N SER A 470 23.57 -6.72 32.33
CA SER A 470 23.30 -7.24 33.66
C SER A 470 22.68 -6.18 34.60
N ALA A 471 23.17 -4.95 34.53
CA ALA A 471 22.64 -3.82 35.28
C ALA A 471 21.22 -3.46 34.85
N PHE A 472 21.00 -3.41 33.51
CA PHE A 472 19.71 -3.12 32.93
C PHE A 472 18.64 -4.16 33.32
N VAL A 473 18.93 -5.45 33.15
CA VAL A 473 18.02 -6.54 33.56
C VAL A 473 17.74 -6.50 35.07
N GLY A 474 18.75 -6.16 35.90
CA GLY A 474 18.59 -6.00 37.36
C GLY A 474 17.62 -4.87 37.72
N GLU A 475 17.75 -3.69 37.06
CA GLU A 475 16.83 -2.59 37.30
C GLU A 475 15.40 -2.88 36.75
N LEU A 476 15.27 -3.59 35.63
CA LEU A 476 13.97 -4.01 35.11
C LEU A 476 13.20 -4.93 36.08
N LYS A 477 13.89 -5.91 36.64
CA LYS A 477 13.30 -6.81 37.65
C LYS A 477 12.86 -6.12 38.95
N GLY A 478 13.36 -4.90 39.19
CA GLY A 478 12.94 -4.04 40.32
C GLY A 478 11.65 -3.28 40.07
N LEU A 479 11.15 -3.23 38.84
CA LEU A 479 9.91 -2.52 38.47
C LEU A 479 8.67 -3.38 38.79
N SER A 480 7.71 -2.81 39.52
CA SER A 480 6.44 -3.52 39.84
C SER A 480 5.58 -3.85 38.65
N CYS A 481 5.81 -3.22 37.48
CA CYS A 481 5.10 -3.48 36.23
C CYS A 481 5.77 -4.58 35.39
N VAL A 482 6.91 -5.13 35.80
CA VAL A 482 7.64 -6.20 35.10
C VAL A 482 7.49 -7.50 35.89
N ASP A 483 6.99 -8.55 35.25
CA ASP A 483 6.83 -9.86 35.82
C ASP A 483 8.07 -10.73 35.57
N ARG A 484 8.47 -10.84 34.30
CA ARG A 484 9.64 -11.63 33.88
C ARG A 484 10.44 -10.91 32.80
N VAL A 485 11.73 -11.23 32.69
CA VAL A 485 12.64 -10.74 31.66
C VAL A 485 13.41 -11.91 31.08
N GLY A 486 13.27 -12.14 29.79
CA GLY A 486 13.94 -13.22 29.06
C GLY A 486 14.90 -12.66 27.99
N LYS A 487 15.87 -13.46 27.60
CA LYS A 487 16.94 -13.16 26.65
C LYS A 487 16.84 -14.08 25.44
N THR A 488 17.04 -13.53 24.25
CA THR A 488 16.91 -14.33 23.02
C THR A 488 17.76 -13.82 21.86
N GLN A 489 18.14 -14.74 20.96
CA GLN A 489 18.71 -14.43 19.64
C GLN A 489 17.66 -14.62 18.55
N GLY A 490 16.54 -13.92 18.67
CA GLY A 490 15.43 -13.93 17.72
C GLY A 490 14.10 -14.27 18.37
N LEU A 491 13.05 -13.69 17.83
CA LEU A 491 11.68 -13.90 18.24
C LEU A 491 10.81 -14.24 17.03
N PRO A 492 9.74 -15.01 17.18
CA PRO A 492 8.90 -15.44 16.04
C PRO A 492 8.41 -14.32 15.12
N LEU A 493 8.19 -13.11 15.67
CA LEU A 493 7.74 -11.94 14.87
C LEU A 493 8.87 -11.09 14.30
N PHE A 494 10.05 -11.08 14.96
CA PHE A 494 11.14 -10.15 14.64
C PHE A 494 12.27 -10.79 13.85
N GLY A 495 12.14 -12.09 13.59
CA GLY A 495 13.16 -12.85 12.89
C GLY A 495 14.14 -13.59 13.79
N SER A 496 14.90 -14.43 13.15
CA SER A 496 15.90 -15.29 13.76
C SER A 496 17.07 -15.47 12.79
N ASN A 497 18.08 -16.22 13.18
CA ASN A 497 19.07 -16.66 12.22
C ASN A 497 18.45 -17.69 11.25
N ASN A 498 18.76 -17.55 9.95
CA ASN A 498 18.34 -18.52 8.96
C ASN A 498 19.51 -19.41 8.58
N TRP A 499 19.32 -20.72 8.66
CA TRP A 499 20.32 -21.70 8.28
C TRP A 499 19.79 -22.63 7.20
N THR A 500 20.27 -22.43 5.96
CA THR A 500 19.94 -23.30 4.84
C THR A 500 21.02 -24.36 4.66
N SER A 501 20.61 -25.62 4.59
CA SER A 501 21.50 -26.76 4.37
C SER A 501 20.82 -27.80 3.50
N THR A 502 21.60 -28.77 2.99
CA THR A 502 21.12 -29.87 2.17
C THR A 502 20.95 -31.14 3.03
N TYR A 503 19.79 -31.76 2.89
CA TYR A 503 19.46 -33.04 3.51
C TYR A 503 18.91 -33.99 2.45
N GLN A 504 19.57 -35.12 2.23
CA GLN A 504 19.23 -36.12 1.18
C GLN A 504 18.99 -35.48 -0.20
N GLY A 505 19.85 -34.50 -0.57
CA GLY A 505 19.79 -33.79 -1.84
C GLY A 505 18.72 -32.69 -1.93
N GLN A 506 17.94 -32.46 -0.87
CA GLN A 506 16.94 -31.38 -0.78
C GLN A 506 17.46 -30.24 0.10
N ASN A 507 17.24 -29.00 -0.34
CA ASN A 507 17.56 -27.83 0.46
C ASN A 507 16.47 -27.57 1.50
N ILE A 508 16.86 -27.49 2.77
CA ILE A 508 15.99 -27.13 3.87
C ILE A 508 16.52 -25.86 4.52
N SER A 509 15.62 -24.91 4.74
CA SER A 509 15.92 -23.59 5.31
C SER A 509 15.30 -23.49 6.70
N PHE A 510 16.11 -23.68 7.73
CA PHE A 510 15.67 -23.63 9.12
C PHE A 510 15.68 -22.21 9.66
N GLN A 511 14.63 -21.83 10.35
CA GLN A 511 14.64 -20.68 11.27
C GLN A 511 15.21 -21.12 12.61
N GLN A 512 16.33 -20.51 13.01
CA GLN A 512 17.04 -20.88 14.25
C GLN A 512 16.68 -19.90 15.35
N PHE A 513 16.07 -20.40 16.41
CA PHE A 513 15.76 -19.63 17.63
C PHE A 513 16.64 -20.11 18.78
N VAL A 514 17.25 -19.15 19.46
CA VAL A 514 18.06 -19.40 20.63
C VAL A 514 17.55 -18.47 21.74
N MET A 515 17.01 -19.01 22.82
CA MET A 515 16.40 -18.23 23.90
C MET A 515 16.61 -18.87 25.26
N ASP A 516 16.60 -18.07 26.32
CA ASP A 516 16.63 -18.60 27.68
C ASP A 516 15.28 -19.20 28.10
N LYS A 517 15.26 -19.83 29.25
CA LYS A 517 14.05 -20.50 29.74
C LYS A 517 12.94 -19.51 30.06
N ASP A 518 13.28 -18.32 30.59
CA ASP A 518 12.26 -17.29 30.88
C ASP A 518 11.55 -16.83 29.58
N CYS A 519 12.29 -16.58 28.49
CA CYS A 519 11.73 -16.23 27.20
C CYS A 519 10.86 -17.36 26.61
N TYR A 520 11.34 -18.60 26.69
CA TYR A 520 10.59 -19.80 26.30
C TYR A 520 9.24 -19.90 27.00
N ASP A 521 9.25 -19.79 28.34
CA ASP A 521 8.04 -19.90 29.18
C ASP A 521 7.06 -18.73 28.93
N MET A 522 7.58 -17.50 28.72
CA MET A 522 6.76 -16.33 28.38
C MET A 522 6.06 -16.51 27.03
N LEU A 523 6.76 -17.03 26.04
CA LEU A 523 6.16 -17.33 24.73
C LEU A 523 5.14 -18.46 24.79
N GLY A 524 5.22 -19.32 25.82
CA GLY A 524 4.33 -20.47 26.01
C GLY A 524 4.44 -21.48 24.86
N LEU A 525 5.64 -21.67 24.33
CA LEU A 525 5.93 -22.72 23.36
C LEU A 525 5.73 -24.11 24.01
N GLU A 526 5.28 -25.08 23.22
CA GLU A 526 4.97 -26.41 23.72
C GLU A 526 5.98 -27.44 23.22
N ILE A 527 6.75 -28.02 24.13
CA ILE A 527 7.58 -29.20 23.84
C ILE A 527 6.68 -30.41 23.83
N LEU A 528 6.51 -31.05 22.68
CA LEU A 528 5.72 -32.27 22.51
C LEU A 528 6.51 -33.51 23.01
N ARG A 529 7.82 -33.49 22.80
CA ARG A 529 8.74 -34.56 23.23
C ARG A 529 10.06 -33.96 23.66
N ASP A 530 10.58 -34.36 24.81
CA ASP A 530 11.91 -34.05 25.29
C ASP A 530 12.71 -35.34 25.39
N ASN A 531 13.85 -35.41 24.72
CA ASN A 531 14.75 -36.55 24.75
C ASN A 531 15.71 -36.53 25.96
N HIS A 532 15.63 -35.50 26.81
CA HIS A 532 16.45 -35.32 28.00
C HIS A 532 17.95 -35.49 27.76
N LEU A 533 18.45 -34.89 26.66
CA LEU A 533 19.85 -34.98 26.28
C LEU A 533 20.74 -34.33 27.36
N THR A 534 21.84 -35.01 27.68
CA THR A 534 22.93 -34.46 28.52
C THR A 534 23.95 -33.69 27.71
N THR A 535 23.87 -33.76 26.40
CA THR A 535 24.74 -33.06 25.40
C THR A 535 23.95 -32.02 24.63
N GLU A 536 24.66 -31.17 23.91
CA GLU A 536 24.03 -30.16 23.04
C GLU A 536 23.17 -30.82 21.94
N GLY A 537 21.94 -30.32 21.82
CA GLY A 537 21.02 -30.77 20.78
C GLY A 537 20.06 -29.65 20.41
N TRP A 538 19.34 -29.84 19.30
CA TRP A 538 18.31 -28.92 18.82
C TRP A 538 16.93 -29.56 18.95
N PHE A 539 15.97 -28.79 19.40
CA PHE A 539 14.56 -29.12 19.24
C PHE A 539 14.16 -28.78 17.80
N LEU A 540 13.41 -29.67 17.17
CA LEU A 540 12.84 -29.46 15.83
C LEU A 540 11.34 -29.24 15.97
N ASN A 541 10.75 -28.38 15.13
CA ASN A 541 9.29 -28.34 15.06
C ASN A 541 8.73 -29.47 14.19
N GLU A 542 7.43 -29.72 14.29
CA GLU A 542 6.76 -30.79 13.52
C GLU A 542 6.96 -30.59 12.01
N GLN A 543 7.03 -29.35 11.50
CA GLN A 543 7.26 -29.05 10.09
C GLN A 543 8.68 -29.48 9.65
N ALA A 544 9.69 -29.22 10.44
CA ALA A 544 11.06 -29.68 10.14
C ALA A 544 11.13 -31.21 10.09
N MET A 545 10.45 -31.90 11.03
CA MET A 545 10.35 -33.37 11.02
C MET A 545 9.69 -33.89 9.75
N ARG A 546 8.59 -33.23 9.32
CA ARG A 546 7.86 -33.60 8.09
C ARG A 546 8.71 -33.38 6.82
N GLU A 547 9.34 -32.22 6.70
CA GLU A 547 10.15 -31.89 5.50
C GLU A 547 11.38 -32.79 5.36
N MET A 548 11.99 -33.20 6.48
CA MET A 548 13.09 -34.16 6.50
C MET A 548 12.63 -35.62 6.43
N ASN A 549 11.30 -35.87 6.43
CA ASN A 549 10.74 -37.22 6.51
C ASN A 549 11.37 -38.06 7.64
N LEU A 550 11.58 -37.43 8.81
CA LEU A 550 12.09 -38.09 10.01
C LEU A 550 10.97 -38.79 10.75
N SER A 551 11.29 -39.98 11.32
CA SER A 551 10.36 -40.66 12.21
C SER A 551 10.21 -39.88 13.53
N GLU A 552 9.06 -40.00 14.18
CA GLU A 552 8.84 -39.34 15.48
C GLU A 552 9.89 -39.77 16.54
N ASP A 553 10.44 -40.97 16.43
CA ASP A 553 11.45 -41.50 17.35
C ASP A 553 12.89 -41.14 17.01
N ALA A 554 13.11 -40.34 15.97
CA ALA A 554 14.45 -39.93 15.58
C ALA A 554 15.16 -39.19 16.72
N THR A 555 16.40 -39.56 16.99
CA THR A 555 17.26 -38.95 18.02
C THR A 555 18.39 -38.10 17.42
N SER A 556 18.62 -38.21 16.14
CA SER A 556 19.63 -37.40 15.41
C SER A 556 19.30 -37.40 13.94
N PHE A 557 19.86 -36.43 13.23
CA PHE A 557 19.85 -36.36 11.77
C PHE A 557 21.21 -35.90 11.26
N MET A 558 21.54 -36.21 10.00
CA MET A 558 22.79 -35.82 9.40
C MET A 558 22.53 -35.03 8.13
N LEU A 559 23.03 -33.83 8.10
CA LEU A 559 23.01 -33.01 6.89
C LEU A 559 24.13 -33.48 5.92
N ASP A 560 23.89 -33.40 4.61
CA ASP A 560 24.73 -34.03 3.58
C ASP A 560 26.19 -33.62 3.66
N ARG A 561 26.55 -32.56 4.33
CA ARG A 561 27.89 -32.01 4.43
C ARG A 561 28.41 -31.82 5.85
N HIS A 562 27.72 -32.37 6.82
CA HIS A 562 28.20 -32.40 8.19
C HIS A 562 28.92 -33.71 8.45
N GLU A 563 30.08 -33.62 9.07
CA GLU A 563 30.85 -34.79 9.46
C GLU A 563 30.26 -35.53 10.65
N ARG A 564 29.36 -34.88 11.38
CA ARG A 564 28.75 -35.42 12.60
C ARG A 564 27.24 -35.28 12.57
N PRO A 565 26.49 -36.25 13.08
CA PRO A 565 25.06 -36.12 13.23
C PRO A 565 24.71 -35.03 14.24
N ILE A 566 23.64 -34.30 13.95
CA ILE A 566 23.07 -33.30 14.85
C ILE A 566 22.06 -34.00 15.76
N ALA A 567 22.26 -33.89 17.07
CA ALA A 567 21.36 -34.49 18.04
C ALA A 567 20.03 -33.74 18.11
N ILE A 568 18.93 -34.50 18.14
CA ILE A 568 17.58 -33.97 18.34
C ILE A 568 17.26 -33.97 19.82
N ALA A 569 17.22 -32.78 20.43
CA ALA A 569 16.87 -32.62 21.86
C ALA A 569 15.40 -32.92 22.13
N GLY A 570 14.54 -32.77 21.12
CA GLY A 570 13.13 -33.06 21.23
C GLY A 570 12.33 -32.46 20.07
N ILE A 571 11.01 -32.48 20.21
CA ILE A 571 10.08 -31.95 19.23
C ILE A 571 9.25 -30.84 19.88
N VAL A 572 9.17 -29.69 19.24
CA VAL A 572 8.34 -28.55 19.62
C VAL A 572 7.16 -28.44 18.65
N ARG A 573 6.00 -28.03 19.18
CA ARG A 573 4.81 -27.80 18.37
C ARG A 573 5.08 -26.71 17.32
N ASP A 574 4.45 -26.84 16.16
CA ASP A 574 4.53 -25.84 15.09
C ASP A 574 4.05 -24.46 15.54
N PHE A 575 4.76 -23.43 15.14
CA PHE A 575 4.38 -22.03 15.30
C PHE A 575 4.77 -21.21 14.07
N TYR A 576 4.03 -20.12 13.83
CA TYR A 576 4.29 -19.25 12.68
C TYR A 576 5.46 -18.29 12.93
N CYS A 577 6.37 -18.20 11.98
CA CYS A 577 7.48 -17.25 12.00
C CYS A 577 7.13 -15.99 11.20
N PHE A 578 7.66 -14.84 11.60
CA PHE A 578 7.48 -13.52 10.93
C PHE A 578 6.02 -13.04 10.83
N GLY A 579 5.12 -13.50 11.71
CA GLY A 579 3.69 -13.24 11.59
C GLY A 579 3.06 -13.81 10.33
N ASN A 580 3.75 -14.68 9.61
CA ASN A 580 3.45 -15.07 8.25
C ASN A 580 2.47 -16.24 8.17
N VAL A 581 1.25 -15.98 8.65
CA VAL A 581 0.11 -16.91 8.51
C VAL A 581 -0.25 -17.12 7.02
N THR A 582 0.33 -16.31 6.13
CA THR A 582 0.01 -16.31 4.70
C THR A 582 0.80 -17.33 3.89
N THR A 583 2.05 -17.65 4.27
CA THR A 583 2.94 -18.52 3.49
C THR A 583 3.09 -19.93 4.03
N GLY A 584 2.51 -20.23 5.20
CA GLY A 584 2.60 -21.56 5.81
C GLY A 584 3.66 -21.65 6.92
N MET A 585 3.85 -22.85 7.45
CA MET A 585 4.80 -23.12 8.53
C MET A 585 6.23 -23.25 7.98
N ASN A 586 7.20 -22.74 8.73
CA ASN A 586 8.62 -22.89 8.40
C ASN A 586 9.25 -24.04 9.23
N PRO A 587 10.26 -24.74 8.70
CA PRO A 587 11.12 -25.58 9.51
C PRO A 587 11.85 -24.73 10.55
N VAL A 588 11.75 -25.14 11.81
CA VAL A 588 12.35 -24.44 12.95
C VAL A 588 13.32 -25.36 13.69
N MET A 589 14.45 -24.79 14.04
CA MET A 589 15.38 -25.34 15.01
C MET A 589 15.44 -24.43 16.23
N PHE A 590 15.28 -24.99 17.42
CA PHE A 590 15.29 -24.25 18.68
C PHE A 590 16.29 -24.86 19.66
N ARG A 591 17.01 -24.04 20.42
CA ARG A 591 17.80 -24.46 21.57
C ARG A 591 17.82 -23.41 22.68
N PHE A 592 18.22 -23.84 23.87
CA PHE A 592 18.40 -22.88 24.95
C PHE A 592 19.70 -22.07 24.81
N LEU A 593 19.60 -20.77 25.21
CA LEU A 593 20.73 -19.85 25.25
C LEU A 593 21.71 -20.24 26.34
N LYS A 594 23.00 -20.21 26.03
CA LYS A 594 24.07 -20.45 26.98
C LYS A 594 24.47 -19.16 27.69
N ASP A 595 25.04 -19.28 28.88
CA ASP A 595 25.43 -18.13 29.70
C ASP A 595 26.51 -17.24 29.06
N ASN A 596 27.29 -17.80 28.13
CA ASN A 596 28.36 -17.09 27.39
C ASN A 596 27.94 -16.62 26.01
N GLU A 597 26.66 -16.61 25.69
CA GLU A 597 26.12 -16.16 24.42
C GLU A 597 25.34 -14.86 24.60
N ASP A 598 25.63 -13.89 23.75
CA ASP A 598 24.96 -12.59 23.80
C ASP A 598 23.55 -12.64 23.19
N PRO A 599 22.55 -12.11 23.88
CA PRO A 599 21.22 -11.98 23.33
C PRO A 599 21.16 -10.81 22.33
N TRP A 600 20.37 -10.99 21.29
CA TRP A 600 20.07 -9.91 20.35
C TRP A 600 18.86 -9.09 20.77
N MET A 601 17.96 -9.72 21.53
CA MET A 601 16.72 -9.13 22.01
C MET A 601 16.43 -9.50 23.45
N ILE A 602 15.65 -8.65 24.09
CA ILE A 602 15.09 -8.85 25.42
C ILE A 602 13.57 -8.90 25.27
N LEU A 603 12.95 -9.91 25.87
CA LEU A 603 11.50 -10.05 25.99
C LEU A 603 11.10 -9.77 27.43
N ILE A 604 10.11 -8.91 27.64
CA ILE A 604 9.66 -8.46 28.96
C ILE A 604 8.17 -8.76 29.08
N GLU A 605 7.79 -9.53 30.08
CA GLU A 605 6.38 -9.72 30.42
C GLU A 605 5.95 -8.60 31.35
N THR A 606 4.96 -7.83 30.91
CA THR A 606 4.44 -6.68 31.63
C THR A 606 3.12 -7.00 32.30
N GLN A 607 2.86 -6.35 33.45
CA GLN A 607 1.58 -6.43 34.15
C GLN A 607 0.98 -5.03 34.38
N GLY A 608 -0.33 -4.95 34.47
CA GLY A 608 -1.06 -3.70 34.62
C GLY A 608 -1.29 -2.98 33.28
N ASP A 609 -1.18 -1.64 33.29
CA ASP A 609 -1.35 -0.84 32.08
C ASP A 609 -0.09 -0.92 31.17
N PRO A 610 -0.21 -1.43 29.92
CA PRO A 610 0.92 -1.59 29.03
C PRO A 610 1.64 -0.27 28.69
N PHE A 611 0.92 0.86 28.57
CA PHE A 611 1.52 2.14 28.26
C PHE A 611 2.35 2.67 29.44
N ALA A 612 1.84 2.56 30.67
CA ALA A 612 2.57 2.94 31.87
C ALA A 612 3.80 2.05 32.07
N ALA A 613 3.69 0.75 31.78
CA ALA A 613 4.82 -0.18 31.83
C ALA A 613 5.89 0.19 30.80
N LYS A 614 5.52 0.47 29.54
CA LYS A 614 6.45 0.90 28.49
C LYS A 614 7.17 2.18 28.87
N GLU A 615 6.48 3.17 29.47
CA GLU A 615 7.08 4.42 29.94
C GLU A 615 8.07 4.19 31.08
N ALA A 616 7.71 3.35 32.08
CA ALA A 616 8.57 3.03 33.21
C ALA A 616 9.86 2.30 32.76
N ILE A 617 9.73 1.33 31.86
CA ILE A 617 10.85 0.60 31.25
C ILE A 617 11.72 1.55 30.44
N GLY A 618 11.09 2.48 29.69
CA GLY A 618 11.79 3.51 28.90
C GLY A 618 12.68 4.39 29.76
N LYS A 619 12.20 4.86 30.92
CA LYS A 619 13.01 5.67 31.86
C LYS A 619 14.25 4.91 32.35
N VAL A 620 14.12 3.60 32.61
CA VAL A 620 15.26 2.75 33.01
C VAL A 620 16.25 2.62 31.82
N TYR A 621 15.73 2.39 30.63
CA TYR A 621 16.56 2.27 29.42
C TYR A 621 17.35 3.56 29.16
N GLU A 622 16.67 4.71 29.15
CA GLU A 622 17.28 6.02 28.94
C GLU A 622 18.33 6.35 30.02
N LYS A 623 18.06 5.99 31.27
CA LYS A 623 19.01 6.16 32.39
C LYS A 623 20.28 5.34 32.18
N VAL A 624 20.14 4.08 31.72
CA VAL A 624 21.27 3.15 31.58
C VAL A 624 22.08 3.42 30.32
N THR A 625 21.38 3.69 29.19
CA THR A 625 22.01 3.78 27.87
C THR A 625 22.25 5.22 27.40
N GLY A 626 21.48 6.19 27.89
CA GLY A 626 21.44 7.56 27.39
C GLY A 626 20.81 7.69 26.01
N LEU A 627 20.06 6.68 25.56
CA LEU A 627 19.44 6.62 24.24
C LEU A 627 17.92 6.65 24.34
N GLU A 628 17.24 7.10 23.29
CA GLU A 628 15.78 7.01 23.17
C GLU A 628 15.32 5.57 23.18
N PHE A 629 14.27 5.28 23.97
CA PHE A 629 13.73 3.96 24.14
C PHE A 629 12.85 3.53 22.97
N GLU A 630 13.19 2.42 22.37
CA GLU A 630 12.37 1.75 21.35
C GLU A 630 12.05 0.34 21.77
N ALA A 631 10.76 0.04 21.85
CA ALA A 631 10.26 -1.29 22.11
C ALA A 631 8.86 -1.45 21.52
N PHE A 632 8.51 -2.68 21.20
CA PHE A 632 7.26 -3.02 20.54
C PHE A 632 6.52 -4.10 21.32
N PHE A 633 5.23 -3.94 21.54
CA PHE A 633 4.41 -5.05 22.00
C PHE A 633 4.27 -6.09 20.90
N MET A 634 4.36 -7.38 21.27
CA MET A 634 4.30 -8.46 20.28
C MET A 634 2.94 -8.54 19.57
N ASP A 635 1.84 -8.21 20.24
CA ASP A 635 0.51 -8.17 19.63
C ASP A 635 0.36 -6.99 18.64
N GLU A 636 0.93 -5.83 18.96
CA GLU A 636 1.03 -4.69 18.02
C GLU A 636 1.88 -5.07 16.81
N SER A 637 3.04 -5.71 17.03
CA SER A 637 3.92 -6.16 15.95
C SER A 637 3.26 -7.22 15.05
N LEU A 638 2.45 -8.10 15.63
CA LEU A 638 1.65 -9.05 14.86
C LEU A 638 0.63 -8.32 13.96
N GLN A 639 -0.06 -7.30 14.48
CA GLN A 639 -0.94 -6.47 13.66
C GLN A 639 -0.19 -5.76 12.55
N ASN A 640 0.96 -5.17 12.86
CA ASN A 640 1.80 -4.45 11.89
C ASN A 640 2.35 -5.37 10.79
N SER A 641 2.47 -6.68 11.04
CA SER A 641 2.83 -7.64 9.99
C SER A 641 1.79 -7.72 8.85
N PHE A 642 0.55 -7.27 9.12
CA PHE A 642 -0.54 -7.18 8.14
C PHE A 642 -0.80 -5.76 7.62
N ASP A 643 0.12 -4.82 7.84
CA ASP A 643 -0.08 -3.40 7.50
C ASP A 643 -0.40 -3.18 6.02
N SER A 644 0.21 -3.94 5.11
CA SER A 644 -0.07 -3.83 3.68
C SER A 644 -1.52 -4.23 3.35
N GLN A 645 -2.01 -5.30 3.96
CA GLN A 645 -3.38 -5.80 3.79
C GLN A 645 -4.40 -4.86 4.45
N ILE A 646 -4.08 -4.38 5.67
CA ILE A 646 -4.90 -3.39 6.39
C ILE A 646 -5.01 -2.10 5.58
N ARG A 647 -3.91 -1.63 5.00
CA ARG A 647 -3.86 -0.44 4.15
C ARG A 647 -4.74 -0.60 2.92
N LEU A 648 -4.60 -1.73 2.21
CA LEU A 648 -5.44 -2.04 1.06
C LEU A 648 -6.93 -2.06 1.44
N ALA A 649 -7.29 -2.70 2.56
CA ALA A 649 -8.67 -2.72 3.05
C ALA A 649 -9.18 -1.32 3.40
N LYS A 650 -8.39 -0.49 4.11
CA LYS A 650 -8.75 0.91 4.42
C LYS A 650 -9.04 1.69 3.14
N ILE A 651 -8.23 1.53 2.12
CA ILE A 651 -8.41 2.18 0.82
C ILE A 651 -9.72 1.73 0.18
N VAL A 652 -9.98 0.43 0.10
CA VAL A 652 -11.21 -0.11 -0.50
C VAL A 652 -12.45 0.37 0.29
N ILE A 653 -12.37 0.48 1.61
CA ILE A 653 -13.44 1.04 2.46
C ILE A 653 -13.68 2.52 2.13
N VAL A 654 -12.65 3.35 2.07
CA VAL A 654 -12.76 4.77 1.73
C VAL A 654 -13.44 4.94 0.37
N PHE A 655 -13.01 4.16 -0.62
CA PHE A 655 -13.62 4.20 -1.95
C PHE A 655 -15.05 3.67 -1.97
N SER A 656 -15.36 2.66 -1.16
CA SER A 656 -16.74 2.20 -1.00
C SER A 656 -17.66 3.28 -0.43
N ILE A 657 -17.18 4.04 0.56
CA ILE A 657 -17.91 5.18 1.12
C ILE A 657 -18.16 6.25 0.04
N ILE A 658 -17.15 6.57 -0.77
CA ILE A 658 -17.28 7.53 -1.85
C ILE A 658 -18.26 7.05 -2.91
N ALA A 659 -18.16 5.78 -3.32
CA ALA A 659 -19.08 5.17 -4.27
C ALA A 659 -20.53 5.21 -3.76
N ILE A 660 -20.74 4.94 -2.47
CA ILE A 660 -22.06 5.07 -1.81
C ILE A 660 -22.57 6.51 -1.87
N LEU A 661 -21.73 7.49 -1.52
CA LEU A 661 -22.13 8.92 -1.53
C LEU A 661 -22.51 9.38 -2.95
N ILE A 662 -21.71 9.04 -3.97
CA ILE A 662 -22.00 9.40 -5.36
C ILE A 662 -23.26 8.66 -5.85
N SER A 663 -23.43 7.38 -5.48
CA SER A 663 -24.63 6.61 -5.80
C SER A 663 -25.89 7.22 -5.19
N LEU A 664 -25.81 7.64 -3.92
CA LEU A 664 -26.88 8.35 -3.22
C LEU A 664 -27.28 9.62 -3.95
N LEU A 665 -26.32 10.47 -4.32
CA LEU A 665 -26.58 11.70 -5.07
C LEU A 665 -27.27 11.41 -6.41
N GLY A 666 -26.83 10.40 -7.13
CA GLY A 666 -27.43 9.93 -8.38
C GLY A 666 -28.86 9.44 -8.20
N LEU A 667 -29.11 8.61 -7.17
CA LEU A 667 -30.45 8.10 -6.85
C LEU A 667 -31.40 9.23 -6.42
N LEU A 668 -30.96 10.17 -5.60
CA LEU A 668 -31.74 11.33 -5.18
C LEU A 668 -32.18 12.16 -6.39
N ALA A 669 -31.28 12.43 -7.30
CA ALA A 669 -31.57 13.22 -8.49
C ALA A 669 -32.54 12.50 -9.44
N MET A 670 -32.29 11.22 -9.70
CA MET A 670 -33.10 10.40 -10.58
C MET A 670 -34.48 10.10 -10.01
N SER A 671 -34.59 9.86 -8.70
CA SER A 671 -35.89 9.67 -8.05
C SER A 671 -36.74 10.93 -8.13
N THR A 672 -36.15 12.13 -7.90
CA THR A 672 -36.82 13.42 -8.06
C THR A 672 -37.37 13.59 -9.47
N TYR A 673 -36.55 13.32 -10.49
CA TYR A 673 -36.94 13.42 -11.89
C TYR A 673 -38.05 12.44 -12.25
N PHE A 674 -37.90 11.15 -11.88
CA PHE A 674 -38.91 10.13 -12.13
C PHE A 674 -40.23 10.45 -11.51
N ILE A 675 -40.25 10.97 -10.27
CA ILE A 675 -41.43 11.41 -9.58
C ILE A 675 -42.08 12.55 -10.32
N GLN A 676 -41.32 13.59 -10.71
CA GLN A 676 -41.82 14.73 -11.48
C GLN A 676 -42.46 14.32 -12.80
N GLN A 677 -41.93 13.32 -13.49
CA GLN A 677 -42.53 12.79 -14.71
C GLN A 677 -43.88 12.11 -14.47
N ARG A 678 -44.05 11.48 -13.29
CA ARG A 678 -45.26 10.72 -12.97
C ARG A 678 -46.25 11.48 -12.09
N LEU A 679 -45.98 12.74 -11.77
CA LEU A 679 -46.87 13.55 -10.94
C LEU A 679 -48.33 13.57 -11.48
N GLN A 680 -48.55 13.63 -12.80
CA GLN A 680 -49.86 13.54 -13.41
C GLN A 680 -50.52 12.19 -13.20
N GLU A 681 -49.78 11.09 -13.43
CA GLU A 681 -50.27 9.72 -13.17
C GLU A 681 -50.65 9.59 -11.71
N VAL A 682 -49.80 10.10 -10.80
CA VAL A 682 -50.04 10.11 -9.35
C VAL A 682 -51.31 10.93 -9.01
N SER A 683 -51.48 12.14 -9.59
CA SER A 683 -52.65 12.99 -9.34
C SER A 683 -53.91 12.35 -9.89
N VAL A 684 -53.91 11.79 -11.08
CA VAL A 684 -55.04 11.07 -11.64
C VAL A 684 -55.42 9.86 -10.76
N ARG A 685 -54.46 9.05 -10.34
CA ARG A 685 -54.71 7.91 -9.44
C ARG A 685 -55.30 8.35 -8.08
N LYS A 686 -54.86 9.48 -7.53
CA LYS A 686 -55.43 10.05 -6.31
C LYS A 686 -56.90 10.44 -6.50
N VAL A 687 -57.21 11.11 -7.60
CA VAL A 687 -58.58 11.47 -7.94
C VAL A 687 -59.48 10.22 -8.08
N PHE A 688 -58.90 9.12 -8.60
CA PHE A 688 -59.60 7.81 -8.69
C PHE A 688 -59.52 6.98 -7.41
N GLY A 689 -59.14 7.56 -6.27
CA GLY A 689 -59.25 6.97 -4.94
C GLY A 689 -58.06 6.16 -4.46
N SER A 690 -56.91 6.19 -5.14
CA SER A 690 -55.69 5.54 -4.65
C SER A 690 -55.15 6.19 -3.38
N SER A 691 -54.85 5.39 -2.35
CA SER A 691 -54.30 5.91 -1.10
C SER A 691 -52.85 6.36 -1.24
N ASN A 692 -52.40 7.31 -0.39
CA ASN A 692 -51.01 7.77 -0.36
C ASN A 692 -50.02 6.60 -0.16
N ARG A 693 -50.41 5.62 0.65
CA ARG A 693 -49.60 4.42 0.91
C ARG A 693 -49.38 3.56 -0.36
N GLN A 694 -50.45 3.36 -1.15
CA GLN A 694 -50.35 2.57 -2.41
C GLN A 694 -49.42 3.25 -3.42
N ILE A 695 -49.50 4.58 -3.52
CA ILE A 695 -48.65 5.37 -4.42
C ILE A 695 -47.20 5.32 -3.94
N LEU A 696 -46.95 5.53 -2.64
CA LEU A 696 -45.61 5.49 -2.03
C LEU A 696 -44.97 4.14 -2.26
N VAL A 697 -45.67 3.05 -1.92
CA VAL A 697 -45.14 1.68 -2.12
C VAL A 697 -44.78 1.43 -3.57
N LYS A 698 -45.63 1.81 -4.52
CA LYS A 698 -45.34 1.62 -5.95
C LYS A 698 -44.11 2.39 -6.41
N LEU A 699 -43.93 3.63 -5.99
CA LEU A 699 -42.79 4.47 -6.33
C LEU A 699 -41.50 3.87 -5.77
N VAL A 700 -41.48 3.54 -4.48
CA VAL A 700 -40.31 2.98 -3.80
C VAL A 700 -39.91 1.63 -4.39
N PHE A 701 -40.86 0.72 -4.57
CA PHE A 701 -40.58 -0.62 -5.16
C PHE A 701 -39.99 -0.53 -6.57
N THR A 702 -40.35 0.48 -7.35
CA THR A 702 -39.76 0.66 -8.69
C THR A 702 -38.25 0.86 -8.64
N PHE A 703 -37.72 1.58 -7.67
CA PHE A 703 -36.27 1.82 -7.50
C PHE A 703 -35.60 0.64 -6.81
N LEU A 704 -36.22 0.05 -5.80
CA LEU A 704 -35.67 -1.12 -5.11
C LEU A 704 -35.48 -2.31 -6.06
N ASN A 705 -36.35 -2.49 -7.05
CA ASN A 705 -36.19 -3.53 -8.07
C ASN A 705 -34.87 -3.36 -8.88
N TYR A 706 -34.44 -2.12 -9.16
CA TYR A 706 -33.14 -1.91 -9.83
C TYR A 706 -31.97 -2.31 -8.94
N VAL A 707 -32.06 -2.07 -7.63
CA VAL A 707 -31.05 -2.49 -6.65
C VAL A 707 -31.02 -4.02 -6.52
N LEU A 708 -32.20 -4.69 -6.54
CA LEU A 708 -32.29 -6.15 -6.51
C LEU A 708 -31.66 -6.77 -7.78
N ILE A 709 -31.94 -6.21 -8.96
CA ILE A 709 -31.30 -6.66 -10.22
C ILE A 709 -29.79 -6.49 -10.11
N ALA A 710 -29.34 -5.33 -9.61
CA ALA A 710 -27.91 -5.06 -9.42
C ALA A 710 -27.27 -6.04 -8.45
N PHE A 711 -27.97 -6.40 -7.37
CA PHE A 711 -27.49 -7.38 -6.38
C PHE A 711 -27.26 -8.76 -7.01
N VAL A 712 -28.22 -9.24 -7.81
CA VAL A 712 -28.07 -10.54 -8.50
C VAL A 712 -26.88 -10.54 -9.46
N ILE A 713 -26.64 -9.43 -10.18
CA ILE A 713 -25.52 -9.28 -11.10
C ILE A 713 -24.19 -9.16 -10.34
N ALA A 714 -24.17 -8.50 -9.18
CA ALA A 714 -22.97 -8.29 -8.38
C ALA A 714 -22.41 -9.59 -7.78
N ILE A 715 -23.24 -10.54 -7.39
CA ILE A 715 -22.81 -11.78 -6.74
C ILE A 715 -21.72 -12.54 -7.51
N PRO A 716 -21.89 -12.91 -8.80
CA PRO A 716 -20.85 -13.64 -9.53
C PRO A 716 -19.57 -12.81 -9.70
N ILE A 717 -19.68 -11.50 -9.86
CA ILE A 717 -18.53 -10.60 -9.98
C ILE A 717 -17.71 -10.61 -8.68
N ILE A 718 -18.38 -10.46 -7.54
CA ILE A 718 -17.72 -10.48 -6.22
C ILE A 718 -17.07 -11.85 -5.97
N MET A 719 -17.80 -12.93 -6.25
CA MET A 719 -17.27 -14.29 -6.06
C MET A 719 -15.99 -14.52 -6.87
N TYR A 720 -15.95 -14.06 -8.11
CA TYR A 720 -14.78 -14.20 -8.97
C TYR A 720 -13.56 -13.46 -8.40
N PHE A 721 -13.70 -12.16 -8.13
CA PHE A 721 -12.57 -11.35 -7.65
C PHE A 721 -12.14 -11.72 -6.23
N MET A 722 -13.07 -11.99 -5.31
CA MET A 722 -12.71 -12.29 -3.93
C MET A 722 -12.17 -13.72 -3.77
N LYS A 723 -12.59 -14.68 -4.60
CA LYS A 723 -12.00 -16.01 -4.60
C LYS A 723 -10.54 -15.97 -5.05
N ASP A 724 -10.24 -15.22 -6.09
CA ASP A 724 -8.89 -15.01 -6.59
C ASP A 724 -8.02 -14.33 -5.52
N TRP A 725 -8.49 -13.23 -4.95
CA TRP A 725 -7.77 -12.51 -3.90
C TRP A 725 -7.52 -13.36 -2.63
N LEU A 726 -8.52 -14.15 -2.19
CA LEU A 726 -8.37 -15.05 -1.06
C LEU A 726 -7.43 -16.23 -1.34
N SER A 727 -7.19 -16.59 -2.59
CA SER A 727 -6.29 -17.69 -2.93
C SER A 727 -4.83 -17.39 -2.59
N ASP A 728 -4.46 -16.12 -2.42
CA ASP A 728 -3.12 -15.71 -2.02
C ASP A 728 -2.83 -16.00 -0.52
N TYR A 729 -3.84 -16.39 0.26
CA TYR A 729 -3.71 -16.63 1.69
C TYR A 729 -3.84 -18.13 2.03
N SER A 730 -2.86 -18.69 2.72
CA SER A 730 -2.94 -20.06 3.24
C SER A 730 -4.00 -20.18 4.34
N TYR A 731 -4.08 -19.21 5.25
CA TYR A 731 -5.08 -19.11 6.30
C TYR A 731 -6.19 -18.13 5.89
N ARG A 732 -7.24 -18.67 5.27
CA ARG A 732 -8.31 -17.87 4.64
C ARG A 732 -9.70 -18.21 5.14
N ILE A 733 -10.58 -17.19 5.15
CA ILE A 733 -12.01 -17.39 5.39
C ILE A 733 -12.69 -18.07 4.19
N GLY A 734 -13.75 -18.81 4.44
CA GLY A 734 -14.70 -19.20 3.40
C GLY A 734 -15.58 -18.02 2.99
N LEU A 735 -15.88 -17.88 1.69
CA LEU A 735 -16.82 -16.87 1.21
C LEU A 735 -18.24 -17.23 1.68
N SER A 736 -18.65 -16.64 2.81
CA SER A 736 -19.98 -16.85 3.39
C SER A 736 -21.06 -16.10 2.59
N PRO A 737 -22.21 -16.74 2.27
CA PRO A 737 -23.36 -16.03 1.70
C PRO A 737 -23.85 -14.84 2.52
N LEU A 738 -23.61 -14.83 3.83
CA LEU A 738 -23.97 -13.74 4.72
C LEU A 738 -23.30 -12.41 4.35
N ILE A 739 -22.07 -12.43 3.83
CA ILE A 739 -21.34 -11.24 3.39
C ILE A 739 -22.08 -10.57 2.23
N PHE A 740 -22.55 -11.36 1.26
CA PHE A 740 -23.29 -10.86 0.11
C PHE A 740 -24.66 -10.31 0.53
N ILE A 741 -25.36 -11.03 1.40
CA ILE A 741 -26.64 -10.60 1.93
C ILE A 741 -26.50 -9.31 2.71
N ALA A 742 -25.47 -9.17 3.57
CA ALA A 742 -25.21 -7.96 4.33
C ALA A 742 -24.92 -6.76 3.41
N ALA A 743 -24.08 -6.92 2.38
CA ALA A 743 -23.79 -5.87 1.41
C ALA A 743 -25.04 -5.45 0.60
N GLY A 744 -25.82 -6.43 0.14
CA GLY A 744 -27.08 -6.19 -0.58
C GLY A 744 -28.13 -5.50 0.28
N LEU A 745 -28.31 -5.95 1.52
CA LEU A 745 -29.25 -5.35 2.48
C LEU A 745 -28.85 -3.92 2.82
N PHE A 746 -27.57 -3.66 3.06
CA PHE A 746 -27.05 -2.33 3.33
C PHE A 746 -27.33 -1.37 2.16
N CYS A 747 -27.07 -1.80 0.92
CA CYS A 747 -27.38 -1.02 -0.27
C CYS A 747 -28.89 -0.80 -0.46
N LEU A 748 -29.73 -1.81 -0.16
CA LEU A 748 -31.19 -1.69 -0.19
C LEU A 748 -31.70 -0.67 0.84
N VAL A 749 -31.18 -0.69 2.06
CA VAL A 749 -31.57 0.25 3.14
C VAL A 749 -31.21 1.69 2.73
N ILE A 750 -29.99 1.92 2.25
CA ILE A 750 -29.54 3.23 1.80
C ILE A 750 -30.40 3.74 0.65
N SER A 751 -30.67 2.89 -0.35
CA SER A 751 -31.51 3.23 -1.49
C SER A 751 -32.97 3.50 -1.08
N PHE A 752 -33.49 2.72 -0.13
CA PHE A 752 -34.82 2.94 0.44
C PHE A 752 -34.90 4.31 1.11
N VAL A 753 -33.97 4.64 2.01
CA VAL A 753 -33.95 5.94 2.71
C VAL A 753 -33.91 7.09 1.71
N SER A 754 -33.04 7.00 0.68
CA SER A 754 -32.87 8.04 -0.33
C SER A 754 -34.14 8.30 -1.13
N VAL A 755 -34.85 7.25 -1.53
CA VAL A 755 -36.03 7.36 -2.38
C VAL A 755 -37.31 7.63 -1.56
N PHE A 756 -37.35 7.14 -0.32
CA PHE A 756 -38.53 7.23 0.54
C PHE A 756 -38.98 8.68 0.78
N PHE A 757 -38.06 9.55 1.19
CA PHE A 757 -38.42 10.96 1.52
C PHE A 757 -39.01 11.68 0.31
N GLN A 758 -38.48 11.47 -0.87
CA GLN A 758 -38.96 12.12 -2.09
C GLN A 758 -40.29 11.52 -2.55
N SER A 759 -40.40 10.17 -2.50
CA SER A 759 -41.66 9.48 -2.83
C SER A 759 -42.78 9.82 -1.85
N TYR A 760 -42.45 9.98 -0.56
CA TYR A 760 -43.42 10.39 0.46
C TYR A 760 -43.92 11.80 0.18
N ARG A 761 -43.04 12.77 -0.09
CA ARG A 761 -43.40 14.13 -0.44
C ARG A 761 -44.29 14.19 -1.70
N ALA A 762 -44.01 13.37 -2.69
CA ALA A 762 -44.85 13.29 -3.89
C ALA A 762 -46.20 12.61 -3.63
N ALA A 763 -46.22 11.56 -2.83
CA ALA A 763 -47.45 10.86 -2.45
C ALA A 763 -48.38 11.70 -1.57
N THR A 764 -47.85 12.64 -0.80
CA THR A 764 -48.62 13.53 0.06
C THR A 764 -49.01 14.86 -0.61
N SER A 765 -48.44 15.23 -1.77
CA SER A 765 -48.74 16.47 -2.49
C SER A 765 -50.19 16.59 -2.91
N ASN A 766 -50.71 17.79 -2.90
CA ASN A 766 -52.09 18.06 -3.32
C ASN A 766 -52.23 17.86 -4.85
N PRO A 767 -53.22 17.05 -5.32
CA PRO A 767 -53.46 16.87 -6.75
C PRO A 767 -53.70 18.16 -7.53
N VAL A 768 -54.36 19.15 -6.91
CA VAL A 768 -54.67 20.44 -7.55
C VAL A 768 -53.40 21.22 -7.90
N ASP A 769 -52.39 21.20 -7.06
CA ASP A 769 -51.13 21.92 -7.31
C ASP A 769 -50.37 21.40 -8.52
N SER A 770 -50.48 20.09 -8.79
CA SER A 770 -49.85 19.50 -9.98
C SER A 770 -50.49 19.87 -11.32
N PHE A 771 -51.74 20.34 -11.30
CA PHE A 771 -52.44 20.91 -12.47
C PHE A 771 -52.15 22.40 -12.65
N ARG A 772 -51.95 23.14 -11.54
CA ARG A 772 -51.72 24.60 -11.54
C ARG A 772 -50.35 25.03 -12.08
N HIS A 773 -49.37 24.21 -11.93
CA HIS A 773 -48.00 24.45 -12.48
C HIS A 773 -47.88 24.32 -14.01
N ARG A 774 -48.99 24.13 -14.74
CA ARG A 774 -49.04 24.06 -16.21
C ARG A 774 -49.66 25.33 -16.87
N LEU A 775 -50.34 26.16 -16.13
CA LEU A 775 -50.78 27.49 -16.58
C LEU A 775 -49.69 28.52 -16.26
#